data_9b5072b2ede5aba4b567ed235eafc4b3
#
_entry.id   9b5072b2ede5aba4b567ed235eafc4b3
#
_cell.length_a   1.000
_cell.length_b   1.000
_cell.length_c   1.000
_cell.angle_alpha   90.00
_cell.angle_beta   90.00
_cell.angle_gamma   90.00
#
_symmetry.space_group_name_H-M   'P 1'
#
loop_
_entity.id
_entity.type
_entity.pdbx_description
1 polymer ?
#
loop_
_entity_poly.entity_id
_entity_poly.type
_entity_poly.pdbx_seq_one_letter_code
_entity_poly.pdbx_strand_id
1 'polypeptide(L)'
;VRIDKNRKIPLTTFLRSLGIGTNEEIEEVFGPDERLTQTIMQKDQTANREEALLEVYKKLRPGEPPTVDSAVTHLNNLFFDAKRYDLSRFGRYKYNKKLGVGSRLSGHRLSRPVVNPMTGEVMAEAGDLISFDKAMEIETAGVMEAYVDVEVKEHLTSATGEAVTKLEECEVKIIGNGMVDINAYVDFDCTELGINEKVSFKALKEVLEDSENEEELKENIRLKADDLVPKHITIDDIIATVSYFLNLCEGVGTVDDIDHLGNRRIRSVGELLQNQFRIGFTRMERVIRERMNIQSQGTEVVTPTALINIRPITAAIREFFGSSPLSQFMDQNNPLAELTHKRRLSALGPGGLSRDRAGFEVRDVHYTHYGRMCPIETPEGPNIGLISYLASFARINEYGFIEAPYRRVDKETGVVTDEVVYMTADVEDNYMVAQANEPLTEDNKFARPKVNGRYRDQILEIEREKIDFMDVSPKMVVSVATACIPFLENDDANRALMGSNMQRQAVPLLKTESPIVGTGMEYKACLDSGVAVVSKNAGVVESVDADKIVIREDSGMLRTYELTKFKRSNAGTCTNQRPIVNKGERIEANQIIGDGPATSNGELSLGKNALIGFMTWEGYNYEDAVLLNENLVKQDKYTSIHIEEYETEARDTKLGPEEITRDIPNVGEDALKDLDENGIIRIGAEVRSGDILVGKVTPKGETELTAEERLLRAIFGEKAREVRDNSLKVPHGEAGTIIDVKIFTRENCDELSPGVNMLVRCYIAQKRKISVGDKMAGRHGNKGVVSRVLPVEDM
;
A
#
# COMPACT_ATOMS: atom_id res chain seq x y z
N VAL A 1 -16.03 30.38 -2.62
CA VAL A 1 -15.33 29.23 -3.23
C VAL A 1 -13.83 29.50 -3.37
N ARG A 2 -13.00 28.50 -3.18
CA ARG A 2 -11.57 28.55 -3.48
C ARG A 2 -11.28 27.63 -4.65
N ILE A 3 -10.85 28.21 -5.75
CA ILE A 3 -10.45 27.44 -6.94
C ILE A 3 -8.95 27.15 -6.89
N ASP A 4 -8.16 28.08 -6.36
CA ASP A 4 -6.72 27.95 -6.16
C ASP A 4 -6.39 28.24 -4.68
N LYS A 5 -5.22 27.79 -4.22
CA LYS A 5 -4.84 27.73 -2.77
C LYS A 5 -5.16 28.99 -1.97
N ASN A 6 -5.03 30.17 -2.53
CA ASN A 6 -5.16 31.42 -1.79
C ASN A 6 -6.22 32.39 -2.31
N ARG A 7 -7.04 32.00 -3.29
CA ARG A 7 -7.96 32.93 -3.95
C ARG A 7 -9.41 32.56 -3.70
N LYS A 8 -10.10 33.46 -3.05
CA LYS A 8 -11.53 33.33 -2.76
C LYS A 8 -12.33 34.06 -3.83
N ILE A 9 -13.34 33.40 -4.35
CA ILE A 9 -14.30 33.94 -5.33
C ILE A 9 -15.69 33.77 -4.73
N PRO A 10 -16.60 34.75 -4.87
CA PRO A 10 -17.98 34.56 -4.48
C PRO A 10 -18.59 33.37 -5.22
N LEU A 11 -19.39 32.57 -4.53
CA LEU A 11 -19.98 31.37 -5.14
C LEU A 11 -20.85 31.70 -6.34
N THR A 12 -21.65 32.75 -6.23
CA THR A 12 -22.55 33.20 -7.30
C THR A 12 -21.81 33.71 -8.53
N THR A 13 -20.68 34.40 -8.35
CA THR A 13 -19.79 34.79 -9.46
C THR A 13 -19.26 33.56 -10.19
N PHE A 14 -18.84 32.54 -9.44
CA PHE A 14 -18.37 31.29 -10.03
C PHE A 14 -19.47 30.53 -10.78
N LEU A 15 -20.68 30.47 -10.23
CA LEU A 15 -21.85 29.85 -10.88
C LEU A 15 -22.22 30.55 -12.19
N ARG A 16 -22.18 31.88 -12.21
CA ARG A 16 -22.43 32.69 -13.43
C ARG A 16 -21.40 32.39 -14.51
N SER A 17 -20.14 32.23 -14.14
CA SER A 17 -19.06 31.87 -15.09
C SER A 17 -19.26 30.51 -15.74
N LEU A 18 -19.97 29.58 -15.07
CA LEU A 18 -20.26 28.25 -15.58
C LEU A 18 -21.51 28.19 -16.48
N GLY A 19 -22.29 29.24 -16.58
CA GLY A 19 -23.46 29.29 -17.47
C GLY A 19 -24.76 29.71 -16.81
N ILE A 20 -24.85 29.82 -15.48
CA ILE A 20 -26.00 30.30 -14.76
C ILE A 20 -25.86 31.81 -14.62
N GLY A 21 -26.23 32.56 -15.63
CA GLY A 21 -25.82 33.97 -15.81
C GLY A 21 -26.60 35.02 -15.01
N THR A 22 -27.89 34.83 -14.76
CA THR A 22 -28.76 35.78 -14.10
C THR A 22 -29.13 35.39 -12.66
N ASN A 23 -29.59 36.33 -11.85
CA ASN A 23 -30.04 36.04 -10.49
C ASN A 23 -31.24 35.11 -10.48
N GLU A 24 -32.16 35.32 -11.45
CA GLU A 24 -33.36 34.50 -11.62
C GLU A 24 -33.03 33.08 -11.97
N GLU A 25 -32.03 32.81 -12.83
CA GLU A 25 -31.54 31.46 -13.13
C GLU A 25 -30.94 30.79 -11.92
N ILE A 26 -30.21 31.50 -11.07
CA ILE A 26 -29.64 30.94 -9.82
C ILE A 26 -30.77 30.55 -8.85
N GLU A 27 -31.81 31.38 -8.69
CA GLU A 27 -32.96 31.05 -7.87
C GLU A 27 -33.80 29.89 -8.45
N GLU A 28 -33.92 29.80 -9.76
CA GLU A 28 -34.61 28.69 -10.43
C GLU A 28 -33.90 27.36 -10.19
N VAL A 29 -32.55 27.36 -10.31
CA VAL A 29 -31.76 26.12 -10.15
C VAL A 29 -31.70 25.65 -8.70
N PHE A 30 -31.35 26.52 -7.75
CA PHE A 30 -31.14 26.15 -6.36
C PHE A 30 -32.37 26.35 -5.44
N GLY A 31 -33.39 26.99 -5.91
CA GLY A 31 -34.51 27.44 -5.09
C GLY A 31 -34.19 28.72 -4.30
N PRO A 32 -35.16 29.31 -3.61
CA PRO A 32 -34.97 30.48 -2.80
C PRO A 32 -34.07 30.13 -1.59
N ASP A 33 -32.92 30.77 -1.53
CA ASP A 33 -31.95 30.61 -0.43
C ASP A 33 -31.43 31.98 -0.01
N GLU A 34 -31.62 32.34 1.26
CA GLU A 34 -31.22 33.62 1.79
C GLU A 34 -29.70 33.84 1.70
N ARG A 35 -28.91 32.79 1.87
CA ARG A 35 -27.45 32.84 1.81
C ARG A 35 -26.94 33.19 0.41
N LEU A 36 -27.55 32.64 -0.62
CA LEU A 36 -27.26 32.97 -2.01
C LEU A 36 -27.70 34.43 -2.31
N THR A 37 -28.87 34.83 -1.86
CA THR A 37 -29.37 36.19 -2.04
C THR A 37 -28.46 37.20 -1.36
N GLN A 38 -28.01 36.95 -0.15
CA GLN A 38 -27.06 37.85 0.56
C GLN A 38 -25.71 37.91 -0.15
N THR A 39 -25.23 36.80 -0.71
CA THR A 39 -23.98 36.74 -1.47
C THR A 39 -24.08 37.59 -2.73
N ILE A 40 -25.21 37.54 -3.44
CA ILE A 40 -25.48 38.37 -4.62
C ILE A 40 -25.47 39.85 -4.26
N MET A 41 -26.11 40.21 -3.16
CA MET A 41 -26.26 41.64 -2.74
C MET A 41 -24.95 42.21 -2.20
N GLN A 42 -24.17 41.44 -1.44
CA GLN A 42 -23.04 41.99 -0.66
C GLN A 42 -21.67 41.73 -1.27
N LYS A 43 -21.49 40.65 -2.01
CA LYS A 43 -20.17 40.16 -2.45
C LYS A 43 -20.01 40.03 -3.96
N ASP A 44 -21.09 39.75 -4.66
CA ASP A 44 -21.08 39.58 -6.11
C ASP A 44 -21.35 40.92 -6.80
N GLN A 45 -20.38 41.39 -7.56
CA GLN A 45 -20.43 42.64 -8.32
C GLN A 45 -20.76 42.41 -9.79
N THR A 46 -20.99 41.18 -10.19
CA THR A 46 -21.26 40.80 -11.58
C THR A 46 -22.74 40.59 -11.83
N ALA A 47 -23.21 40.91 -13.01
CA ALA A 47 -24.62 40.84 -13.39
C ALA A 47 -24.91 39.76 -14.44
N ASN A 48 -23.91 39.37 -15.22
CA ASN A 48 -24.02 38.39 -16.31
C ASN A 48 -22.82 37.46 -16.40
N ARG A 49 -22.89 36.48 -17.31
CA ARG A 49 -21.83 35.47 -17.51
C ARG A 49 -20.49 36.08 -17.93
N GLU A 50 -20.49 37.06 -18.80
CA GLU A 50 -19.28 37.67 -19.34
C GLU A 50 -18.51 38.41 -18.25
N GLU A 51 -19.17 39.20 -17.46
CA GLU A 51 -18.57 39.91 -16.31
C GLU A 51 -18.03 38.94 -15.28
N ALA A 52 -18.75 37.83 -15.00
CA ALA A 52 -18.31 36.78 -14.09
C ALA A 52 -17.07 36.06 -14.58
N LEU A 53 -17.00 35.76 -15.87
CA LEU A 53 -15.80 35.18 -16.51
C LEU A 53 -14.58 36.09 -16.38
N LEU A 54 -14.75 37.35 -16.64
CA LEU A 54 -13.67 38.33 -16.52
C LEU A 54 -13.18 38.46 -15.08
N GLU A 55 -14.11 38.50 -14.11
CA GLU A 55 -13.78 38.58 -12.68
C GLU A 55 -13.06 37.34 -12.19
N VAL A 56 -13.51 36.15 -12.57
CA VAL A 56 -12.87 34.89 -12.22
C VAL A 56 -11.44 34.79 -12.82
N TYR A 57 -11.29 35.18 -14.08
CA TYR A 57 -9.99 35.20 -14.73
C TYR A 57 -9.02 36.19 -14.07
N LYS A 58 -9.49 37.36 -13.70
CA LYS A 58 -8.71 38.36 -12.99
C LYS A 58 -8.20 37.87 -11.64
N LYS A 59 -9.04 37.09 -10.93
CA LYS A 59 -8.70 36.48 -9.66
C LYS A 59 -7.70 35.33 -9.81
N LEU A 60 -7.84 34.51 -10.85
CA LEU A 60 -6.97 33.34 -11.10
C LEU A 60 -5.64 33.71 -11.72
N ARG A 61 -5.62 34.73 -12.61
CA ARG A 61 -4.46 35.20 -13.34
C ARG A 61 -4.26 36.70 -13.19
N PRO A 62 -3.81 37.21 -12.04
CA PRO A 62 -3.55 38.60 -11.84
C PRO A 62 -2.42 39.11 -12.72
N GLY A 63 -2.60 40.27 -13.36
CA GLY A 63 -1.60 40.88 -14.20
C GLY A 63 -1.69 40.54 -15.70
N GLU A 64 -2.56 39.62 -16.10
CA GLU A 64 -2.90 39.39 -17.49
C GLU A 64 -4.15 40.16 -17.91
N PRO A 65 -4.23 40.70 -19.14
CA PRO A 65 -5.43 41.37 -19.60
C PRO A 65 -6.59 40.36 -19.72
N PRO A 66 -7.71 40.58 -19.04
CA PRO A 66 -8.84 39.66 -19.07
C PRO A 66 -9.61 39.74 -20.39
N THR A 67 -9.81 38.62 -21.06
CA THR A 67 -10.68 38.45 -22.21
C THR A 67 -11.64 37.29 -21.98
N VAL A 68 -12.84 37.36 -22.54
CA VAL A 68 -13.84 36.29 -22.37
C VAL A 68 -13.33 34.95 -22.92
N ASP A 69 -12.70 34.95 -24.08
CA ASP A 69 -12.18 33.73 -24.69
C ASP A 69 -11.05 33.10 -23.89
N SER A 70 -10.15 33.91 -23.33
CA SER A 70 -9.09 33.41 -22.44
C SER A 70 -9.64 32.84 -21.14
N ALA A 71 -10.68 33.46 -20.58
CA ALA A 71 -11.34 33.01 -19.37
C ALA A 71 -12.05 31.66 -19.59
N VAL A 72 -12.80 31.52 -20.68
CA VAL A 72 -13.46 30.25 -21.03
C VAL A 72 -12.43 29.15 -21.27
N THR A 73 -11.37 29.43 -22.02
CA THR A 73 -10.30 28.46 -22.27
C THR A 73 -9.62 28.03 -20.96
N HIS A 74 -9.36 28.98 -20.08
CA HIS A 74 -8.72 28.69 -18.79
C HIS A 74 -9.58 27.81 -17.88
N LEU A 75 -10.87 28.11 -17.76
CA LEU A 75 -11.81 27.28 -16.97
C LEU A 75 -11.98 25.89 -17.56
N ASN A 76 -12.09 25.78 -18.88
CA ASN A 76 -12.17 24.47 -19.53
C ASN A 76 -10.93 23.63 -19.27
N ASN A 77 -9.75 24.23 -19.33
CA ASN A 77 -8.49 23.55 -19.04
C ASN A 77 -8.36 23.13 -17.57
N LEU A 78 -8.97 23.86 -16.66
CA LEU A 78 -8.93 23.55 -15.23
C LEU A 78 -9.83 22.39 -14.85
N PHE A 79 -11.04 22.29 -15.41
CA PHE A 79 -12.08 21.39 -14.92
C PHE A 79 -12.66 20.44 -15.96
N PHE A 80 -12.81 20.87 -17.21
CA PHE A 80 -13.67 20.23 -18.19
C PHE A 80 -12.93 19.55 -19.34
N ASP A 81 -11.61 19.67 -19.41
CA ASP A 81 -10.80 19.03 -20.45
C ASP A 81 -10.33 17.66 -19.99
N ALA A 82 -10.84 16.61 -20.62
CA ALA A 82 -10.47 15.22 -20.35
C ALA A 82 -8.97 14.92 -20.52
N LYS A 83 -8.24 15.71 -21.33
CA LYS A 83 -6.79 15.56 -21.53
C LYS A 83 -5.96 16.16 -20.41
N ARG A 84 -6.49 17.14 -19.69
CA ARG A 84 -5.78 17.90 -18.67
C ARG A 84 -6.24 17.59 -17.25
N TYR A 85 -7.48 17.19 -17.08
CA TYR A 85 -8.06 16.82 -15.80
C TYR A 85 -8.55 15.38 -15.81
N ASP A 86 -8.06 14.58 -14.90
CA ASP A 86 -8.47 13.18 -14.74
C ASP A 86 -8.86 12.93 -13.29
N LEU A 87 -10.16 12.70 -13.06
CA LEU A 87 -10.72 12.29 -11.78
C LEU A 87 -10.26 10.90 -11.36
N SER A 88 -9.76 10.13 -12.32
CA SER A 88 -9.58 8.69 -12.22
C SER A 88 -10.89 7.93 -11.91
N ARG A 89 -10.81 6.64 -11.95
CA ARG A 89 -11.95 5.75 -11.76
C ARG A 89 -12.55 5.86 -10.36
N PHE A 90 -11.70 5.92 -9.34
CA PHE A 90 -12.16 6.05 -7.95
C PHE A 90 -12.81 7.41 -7.67
N GLY A 91 -12.30 8.48 -8.26
CA GLY A 91 -12.86 9.83 -8.11
C GLY A 91 -14.28 9.91 -8.67
N ARG A 92 -14.51 9.39 -9.87
CA ARG A 92 -15.85 9.29 -10.45
C ARG A 92 -16.78 8.44 -9.59
N TYR A 93 -16.32 7.32 -9.08
CA TYR A 93 -17.08 6.47 -8.17
C TYR A 93 -17.52 7.22 -6.90
N LYS A 94 -16.61 7.93 -6.25
CA LYS A 94 -16.89 8.70 -5.03
C LYS A 94 -17.84 9.87 -5.29
N TYR A 95 -17.66 10.60 -6.38
CA TYR A 95 -18.57 11.66 -6.76
C TYR A 95 -19.98 11.13 -7.00
N ASN A 96 -20.12 10.07 -7.75
CA ASN A 96 -21.43 9.47 -8.05
C ASN A 96 -22.13 8.99 -6.79
N LYS A 97 -21.38 8.40 -5.86
CA LYS A 97 -21.92 7.91 -4.59
C LYS A 97 -22.37 9.05 -3.66
N LYS A 98 -21.58 10.12 -3.57
CA LYS A 98 -21.87 11.24 -2.68
C LYS A 98 -22.94 12.17 -3.23
N LEU A 99 -22.88 12.50 -4.51
CA LEU A 99 -23.75 13.47 -5.16
C LEU A 99 -25.06 12.91 -5.69
N GLY A 100 -25.30 11.62 -5.53
CA GLY A 100 -26.58 11.00 -5.88
C GLY A 100 -27.74 11.52 -5.01
N VAL A 101 -28.91 11.52 -5.58
CA VAL A 101 -30.15 11.96 -4.88
C VAL A 101 -30.53 11.02 -3.75
N GLY A 102 -30.31 9.72 -3.95
CA GLY A 102 -30.77 8.67 -3.04
C GLY A 102 -30.21 8.76 -1.63
N SER A 103 -28.95 9.13 -1.48
CA SER A 103 -28.31 9.28 -0.15
C SER A 103 -28.93 10.37 0.70
N ARG A 104 -29.49 11.40 0.07
CA ARG A 104 -30.13 12.54 0.73
C ARG A 104 -31.64 12.39 0.91
N LEU A 105 -32.29 11.59 0.06
CA LEU A 105 -33.73 11.28 0.17
C LEU A 105 -34.03 10.28 1.27
N SER A 106 -33.15 9.35 1.54
CA SER A 106 -33.36 8.32 2.54
C SER A 106 -33.62 8.91 3.92
N GLY A 107 -34.69 8.49 4.57
CA GLY A 107 -35.09 8.93 5.91
C GLY A 107 -35.82 10.28 5.99
N HIS A 108 -36.15 10.90 4.86
CA HIS A 108 -36.89 12.17 4.80
C HIS A 108 -38.25 11.99 4.16
N ARG A 109 -39.17 12.91 4.47
CA ARG A 109 -40.49 12.98 3.86
C ARG A 109 -40.45 13.85 2.62
N LEU A 110 -41.10 13.42 1.54
CA LEU A 110 -41.23 14.22 0.34
C LEU A 110 -42.20 15.38 0.53
N SER A 111 -41.82 16.55 0.05
CA SER A 111 -42.65 17.71 -0.05
C SER A 111 -43.52 17.71 -1.32
N ARG A 112 -42.97 17.14 -2.41
CA ARG A 112 -43.63 17.07 -3.70
C ARG A 112 -43.50 15.65 -4.27
N PRO A 113 -44.45 15.21 -5.13
CA PRO A 113 -44.38 13.91 -5.74
C PRO A 113 -43.17 13.81 -6.66
N VAL A 114 -42.55 12.62 -6.68
CA VAL A 114 -41.43 12.28 -7.55
C VAL A 114 -41.94 11.46 -8.73
N VAL A 115 -41.59 11.90 -9.94
CA VAL A 115 -42.04 11.31 -11.20
C VAL A 115 -40.84 10.71 -11.92
N ASN A 116 -41.03 9.51 -12.48
CA ASN A 116 -40.00 8.88 -13.32
C ASN A 116 -39.82 9.69 -14.62
N PRO A 117 -38.59 10.19 -14.90
CA PRO A 117 -38.37 11.04 -16.07
C PRO A 117 -38.49 10.30 -17.42
N MET A 118 -38.48 8.95 -17.44
CA MET A 118 -38.62 8.16 -18.65
C MET A 118 -40.09 7.76 -18.93
N THR A 119 -40.82 7.35 -17.89
CA THR A 119 -42.19 6.80 -18.05
C THR A 119 -43.29 7.82 -17.70
N GLY A 120 -42.97 8.86 -16.95
CA GLY A 120 -43.95 9.81 -16.46
C GLY A 120 -44.79 9.32 -15.27
N GLU A 121 -44.52 8.14 -14.75
CA GLU A 121 -45.25 7.56 -13.60
C GLU A 121 -44.80 8.17 -12.29
N VAL A 122 -45.74 8.37 -11.36
CA VAL A 122 -45.42 8.84 -10.00
C VAL A 122 -44.79 7.69 -9.21
N MET A 123 -43.51 7.86 -8.79
CA MET A 123 -42.77 6.87 -8.01
C MET A 123 -43.08 6.94 -6.52
N ALA A 124 -43.25 8.14 -6.00
CA ALA A 124 -43.63 8.41 -4.63
C ALA A 124 -44.44 9.70 -4.53
N GLU A 125 -45.40 9.75 -3.60
CA GLU A 125 -46.27 10.91 -3.43
C GLU A 125 -45.78 11.85 -2.33
N ALA A 126 -46.33 13.08 -2.33
CA ALA A 126 -46.00 14.04 -1.31
C ALA A 126 -46.43 13.53 0.10
N GLY A 127 -45.56 13.68 1.06
CA GLY A 127 -45.73 13.19 2.45
C GLY A 127 -45.23 11.78 2.73
N ASP A 128 -44.78 11.04 1.70
CA ASP A 128 -44.21 9.70 1.89
C ASP A 128 -42.84 9.76 2.56
N LEU A 129 -42.65 8.90 3.56
CA LEU A 129 -41.32 8.68 4.15
C LEU A 129 -40.54 7.72 3.26
N ILE A 130 -39.41 8.18 2.74
CA ILE A 130 -38.61 7.40 1.80
C ILE A 130 -37.64 6.48 2.56
N SER A 131 -37.74 5.16 2.32
CA SER A 131 -36.78 4.17 2.76
C SER A 131 -35.51 4.23 1.90
N PHE A 132 -34.42 3.61 2.38
CA PHE A 132 -33.19 3.53 1.64
C PHE A 132 -33.34 2.85 0.27
N ASP A 133 -34.06 1.73 0.23
CA ASP A 133 -34.27 0.99 -1.03
C ASP A 133 -35.10 1.80 -2.03
N LYS A 134 -36.11 2.49 -1.56
CA LYS A 134 -36.94 3.37 -2.40
C LYS A 134 -36.14 4.58 -2.91
N ALA A 135 -35.27 5.14 -2.08
CA ALA A 135 -34.39 6.24 -2.48
C ALA A 135 -33.40 5.80 -3.58
N MET A 136 -32.85 4.59 -3.51
CA MET A 136 -31.99 4.04 -4.54
C MET A 136 -32.75 3.74 -5.84
N GLU A 137 -33.99 3.28 -5.76
CA GLU A 137 -34.86 3.09 -6.91
C GLU A 137 -35.16 4.42 -7.64
N ILE A 138 -35.42 5.48 -6.88
CA ILE A 138 -35.62 6.83 -7.43
C ILE A 138 -34.37 7.35 -8.10
N GLU A 139 -33.21 7.18 -7.49
CA GLU A 139 -31.92 7.55 -8.09
C GLU A 139 -31.64 6.81 -9.40
N THR A 140 -31.88 5.50 -9.42
CA THR A 140 -31.68 4.65 -10.61
C THR A 140 -32.64 5.00 -11.74
N ALA A 141 -33.83 5.50 -11.42
CA ALA A 141 -34.79 5.98 -12.43
C ALA A 141 -34.34 7.26 -13.16
N GLY A 142 -33.29 7.92 -12.71
CA GLY A 142 -32.74 9.12 -13.33
C GLY A 142 -33.32 10.44 -12.81
N VAL A 143 -33.97 10.42 -11.67
CA VAL A 143 -34.49 11.64 -11.02
C VAL A 143 -33.32 12.52 -10.58
N MET A 144 -33.28 13.75 -11.09
CA MET A 144 -32.21 14.70 -10.78
C MET A 144 -32.59 15.67 -9.67
N GLU A 145 -33.85 15.94 -9.48
CA GLU A 145 -34.35 16.91 -8.51
C GLU A 145 -35.46 16.30 -7.65
N ALA A 146 -35.40 16.60 -6.37
CA ALA A 146 -36.42 16.20 -5.41
C ALA A 146 -36.57 17.27 -4.33
N TYR A 147 -37.72 17.29 -3.67
CA TYR A 147 -38.01 18.22 -2.60
C TYR A 147 -38.37 17.42 -1.34
N VAL A 148 -37.76 17.78 -0.22
CA VAL A 148 -38.01 17.16 1.08
C VAL A 148 -38.40 18.18 2.11
N ASP A 149 -39.23 17.80 3.07
CA ASP A 149 -39.59 18.62 4.22
C ASP A 149 -38.64 18.30 5.38
N VAL A 150 -38.08 19.31 5.98
CA VAL A 150 -37.15 19.23 7.12
C VAL A 150 -37.64 20.11 8.25
N GLU A 151 -37.64 19.56 9.46
CA GLU A 151 -37.91 20.35 10.66
C GLU A 151 -36.61 21.03 11.12
N VAL A 152 -36.62 22.37 11.05
CA VAL A 152 -35.50 23.21 11.51
C VAL A 152 -35.83 23.76 12.88
N LYS A 153 -34.92 23.54 13.85
CA LYS A 153 -35.02 24.12 15.19
C LYS A 153 -34.40 25.53 15.20
N GLU A 154 -35.21 26.54 15.21
CA GLU A 154 -34.73 27.91 15.48
C GLU A 154 -34.63 28.18 16.97
N HIS A 155 -33.44 28.51 17.43
CA HIS A 155 -33.22 29.01 18.80
C HIS A 155 -33.41 30.52 18.84
N LEU A 156 -34.57 30.93 19.23
CA LEU A 156 -34.93 32.34 19.39
C LEU A 156 -34.80 32.75 20.87
N THR A 157 -34.24 33.91 21.12
CA THR A 157 -34.23 34.50 22.45
C THR A 157 -35.40 35.46 22.52
N SER A 158 -36.36 35.16 23.41
CA SER A 158 -37.49 36.05 23.60
C SER A 158 -37.06 37.42 24.15
N ALA A 159 -37.91 38.44 23.98
CA ALA A 159 -37.67 39.77 24.56
C ALA A 159 -37.49 39.77 26.10
N THR A 160 -37.88 38.69 26.76
CA THR A 160 -37.71 38.43 28.20
C THR A 160 -36.44 37.63 28.54
N GLY A 161 -35.60 37.26 27.55
CA GLY A 161 -34.34 36.54 27.74
C GLY A 161 -34.49 35.03 27.88
N GLU A 162 -35.65 34.46 27.67
CA GLU A 162 -35.92 33.05 27.67
C GLU A 162 -35.60 32.46 26.29
N ALA A 163 -34.88 31.31 26.25
CA ALA A 163 -34.63 30.60 25.02
C ALA A 163 -35.88 29.82 24.58
N VAL A 164 -36.44 30.22 23.46
CA VAL A 164 -37.60 29.56 22.84
C VAL A 164 -37.12 28.83 21.60
N THR A 165 -37.33 27.52 21.55
CA THR A 165 -37.08 26.73 20.35
C THR A 165 -38.39 26.66 19.55
N LYS A 166 -38.38 27.24 18.36
CA LYS A 166 -39.46 27.14 17.39
C LYS A 166 -39.09 26.07 16.34
N LEU A 167 -40.01 25.18 16.08
CA LEU A 167 -39.90 24.22 15.00
C LEU A 167 -40.57 24.82 13.77
N GLU A 168 -39.82 25.02 12.70
CA GLU A 168 -40.32 25.39 11.38
C GLU A 168 -40.08 24.28 10.40
N GLU A 169 -41.08 23.95 9.58
CA GLU A 169 -40.92 23.06 8.46
C GLU A 169 -40.39 23.83 7.26
N CYS A 170 -39.24 23.43 6.72
CA CYS A 170 -38.66 24.02 5.54
C CYS A 170 -38.62 23.03 4.40
N GLU A 171 -39.04 23.48 3.22
CA GLU A 171 -38.83 22.69 1.98
C GLU A 171 -37.38 22.85 1.50
N VAL A 172 -36.70 21.75 1.31
CA VAL A 172 -35.32 21.73 0.83
C VAL A 172 -35.25 21.03 -0.55
N LYS A 173 -34.67 21.74 -1.51
CA LYS A 173 -34.43 21.20 -2.86
C LYS A 173 -33.14 20.39 -2.88
N ILE A 174 -33.23 19.14 -3.34
CA ILE A 174 -32.11 18.23 -3.52
C ILE A 174 -31.81 18.10 -5.01
N ILE A 175 -30.57 18.35 -5.42
CA ILE A 175 -30.14 18.21 -6.81
C ILE A 175 -29.02 17.18 -6.86
N GLY A 176 -29.18 16.14 -7.67
CA GLY A 176 -28.15 15.14 -7.92
C GLY A 176 -27.36 15.41 -9.21
N ASN A 177 -26.30 14.65 -9.42
CA ASN A 177 -25.47 14.76 -10.62
C ASN A 177 -25.98 13.93 -11.82
N GLY A 178 -27.11 13.26 -11.68
CA GLY A 178 -27.77 12.54 -12.76
C GLY A 178 -27.04 11.28 -13.24
N MET A 179 -26.30 10.61 -12.38
CA MET A 179 -25.63 9.36 -12.69
C MET A 179 -26.49 8.17 -12.30
N VAL A 180 -26.66 7.21 -13.24
CA VAL A 180 -27.50 6.04 -13.08
C VAL A 180 -26.76 4.75 -13.43
N ASP A 181 -27.25 3.62 -12.92
CA ASP A 181 -26.72 2.31 -13.28
C ASP A 181 -27.27 1.90 -14.64
N ILE A 182 -26.39 1.70 -15.61
CA ILE A 182 -26.74 1.29 -16.96
C ILE A 182 -27.42 -0.08 -17.02
N ASN A 183 -27.12 -0.98 -16.08
CA ASN A 183 -27.71 -2.33 -16.05
C ASN A 183 -29.23 -2.32 -15.80
N ALA A 184 -29.78 -1.24 -15.28
CA ALA A 184 -31.22 -1.07 -15.14
C ALA A 184 -31.95 -0.73 -16.45
N TYR A 185 -31.22 -0.34 -17.48
CA TYR A 185 -31.76 0.11 -18.79
C TYR A 185 -31.44 -0.84 -19.93
N VAL A 186 -30.52 -1.77 -19.78
CA VAL A 186 -30.08 -2.71 -20.80
C VAL A 186 -30.02 -4.13 -20.24
N ASP A 187 -30.27 -5.14 -21.08
CA ASP A 187 -30.32 -6.54 -20.68
C ASP A 187 -29.01 -7.30 -20.89
N PHE A 188 -27.96 -6.63 -21.35
CA PHE A 188 -26.67 -7.22 -21.63
C PHE A 188 -25.58 -6.65 -20.70
N ASP A 189 -24.46 -7.37 -20.55
CA ASP A 189 -23.33 -6.95 -19.76
C ASP A 189 -22.54 -5.85 -20.49
N CYS A 190 -22.50 -4.67 -19.89
CA CYS A 190 -21.76 -3.51 -20.40
C CYS A 190 -20.27 -3.51 -20.02
N THR A 191 -19.81 -4.45 -19.20
CA THR A 191 -18.42 -4.55 -18.78
C THR A 191 -17.50 -4.81 -19.97
N GLU A 192 -17.94 -5.63 -20.90
CA GLU A 192 -17.22 -5.91 -22.16
C GLU A 192 -17.10 -4.67 -23.06
N LEU A 193 -18.00 -3.71 -22.93
CA LEU A 193 -17.99 -2.45 -23.66
C LEU A 193 -17.15 -1.34 -22.97
N GLY A 194 -16.52 -1.66 -21.85
CA GLY A 194 -15.69 -0.75 -21.09
C GLY A 194 -16.45 0.12 -20.09
N ILE A 195 -17.72 -0.15 -19.83
CA ILE A 195 -18.56 0.57 -18.85
C ILE A 195 -18.65 -0.26 -17.56
N ASN A 196 -17.95 0.18 -16.54
CA ASN A 196 -17.91 -0.48 -15.23
C ASN A 196 -18.52 0.36 -14.10
N GLU A 197 -19.00 1.55 -14.41
CA GLU A 197 -19.43 2.56 -13.44
C GLU A 197 -20.78 3.13 -13.83
N LYS A 198 -21.38 3.93 -12.94
CA LYS A 198 -22.59 4.66 -13.26
C LYS A 198 -22.38 5.60 -14.44
N VAL A 199 -23.37 5.74 -15.29
CA VAL A 199 -23.33 6.55 -16.50
C VAL A 199 -24.22 7.79 -16.37
N SER A 200 -23.93 8.83 -17.15
CA SER A 200 -24.78 10.02 -17.24
C SER A 200 -26.15 9.68 -17.83
N PHE A 201 -27.22 9.99 -17.11
CA PHE A 201 -28.58 9.75 -17.56
C PHE A 201 -28.92 10.51 -18.85
N LYS A 202 -28.45 11.74 -18.97
CA LYS A 202 -28.66 12.56 -20.18
C LYS A 202 -28.03 11.91 -21.40
N ALA A 203 -26.77 11.49 -21.30
CA ALA A 203 -26.04 10.83 -22.38
C ALA A 203 -26.65 9.45 -22.70
N LEU A 204 -27.06 8.70 -21.68
CA LEU A 204 -27.72 7.41 -21.86
C LEU A 204 -29.04 7.55 -22.58
N LYS A 205 -29.83 8.54 -22.25
CA LYS A 205 -31.10 8.83 -22.91
C LYS A 205 -30.92 9.11 -24.41
N GLU A 206 -29.94 9.94 -24.77
CA GLU A 206 -29.57 10.20 -26.16
C GLU A 206 -29.17 8.90 -26.90
N VAL A 207 -28.35 8.08 -26.26
CA VAL A 207 -27.89 6.80 -26.83
C VAL A 207 -29.07 5.83 -27.04
N LEU A 208 -30.01 5.77 -26.10
CA LEU A 208 -31.20 4.92 -26.20
C LEU A 208 -32.17 5.41 -27.30
N GLU A 209 -32.31 6.71 -27.45
CA GLU A 209 -33.16 7.32 -28.50
C GLU A 209 -32.55 7.19 -29.90
N ASP A 210 -31.25 7.21 -30.04
CA ASP A 210 -30.48 7.09 -31.29
C ASP A 210 -30.34 5.64 -31.80
N SER A 211 -30.70 4.65 -31.01
CA SER A 211 -30.47 3.23 -31.31
C SER A 211 -31.80 2.48 -31.56
N GLU A 212 -31.91 1.81 -32.71
CA GLU A 212 -33.08 1.02 -33.06
C GLU A 212 -32.93 -0.46 -32.70
N ASN A 213 -31.70 -0.97 -32.63
CA ASN A 213 -31.35 -2.37 -32.39
C ASN A 213 -30.33 -2.54 -31.28
N GLU A 214 -30.25 -3.73 -30.69
CA GLU A 214 -29.27 -4.06 -29.62
C GLU A 214 -27.81 -3.94 -30.09
N GLU A 215 -27.50 -4.34 -31.32
CA GLU A 215 -26.14 -4.23 -31.88
C GLU A 215 -25.74 -2.77 -32.09
N GLU A 216 -26.67 -1.96 -32.59
CA GLU A 216 -26.48 -0.53 -32.75
C GLU A 216 -26.34 0.17 -31.41
N LEU A 217 -27.12 -0.26 -30.41
CA LEU A 217 -27.01 0.23 -29.03
C LEU A 217 -25.62 -0.08 -28.43
N LYS A 218 -25.13 -1.30 -28.61
CA LYS A 218 -23.76 -1.67 -28.13
C LYS A 218 -22.68 -0.85 -28.81
N GLU A 219 -22.79 -0.61 -30.10
CA GLU A 219 -21.82 0.19 -30.85
C GLU A 219 -21.86 1.67 -30.41
N ASN A 220 -23.07 2.23 -30.25
CA ASN A 220 -23.24 3.62 -29.76
C ASN A 220 -22.73 3.79 -28.32
N ILE A 221 -22.96 2.82 -27.45
CA ILE A 221 -22.39 2.82 -26.09
C ILE A 221 -20.85 2.83 -26.14
N ARG A 222 -20.28 2.01 -27.02
CA ARG A 222 -18.81 1.96 -27.19
C ARG A 222 -18.25 3.28 -27.70
N LEU A 223 -18.89 3.88 -28.68
CA LEU A 223 -18.47 5.15 -29.28
C LEU A 223 -18.60 6.33 -28.32
N LYS A 224 -19.69 6.37 -27.55
CA LYS A 224 -19.98 7.45 -26.59
C LYS A 224 -19.52 7.13 -25.16
N ALA A 225 -18.65 6.14 -24.93
CA ALA A 225 -18.24 5.72 -23.60
C ALA A 225 -17.64 6.85 -22.76
N ASP A 226 -16.88 7.74 -23.36
CA ASP A 226 -16.27 8.89 -22.67
C ASP A 226 -17.30 9.96 -22.25
N ASP A 227 -18.41 10.07 -22.98
CA ASP A 227 -19.51 10.97 -22.62
C ASP A 227 -20.42 10.35 -21.56
N LEU A 228 -20.59 9.04 -21.60
CA LEU A 228 -21.36 8.28 -20.60
C LEU A 228 -20.70 8.28 -19.24
N VAL A 229 -19.38 8.06 -19.19
CA VAL A 229 -18.59 8.09 -17.97
C VAL A 229 -17.52 9.19 -18.09
N PRO A 230 -17.84 10.44 -17.78
CA PRO A 230 -16.88 11.53 -17.86
C PRO A 230 -15.71 11.32 -16.91
N LYS A 231 -14.48 11.42 -17.40
CA LYS A 231 -13.25 11.37 -16.61
C LYS A 231 -12.86 12.71 -15.98
N HIS A 232 -13.57 13.76 -16.32
CA HIS A 232 -13.39 15.11 -15.81
C HIS A 232 -14.60 15.54 -14.98
N ILE A 233 -14.46 16.67 -14.27
CA ILE A 233 -15.59 17.29 -13.57
C ILE A 233 -16.58 17.84 -14.61
N THR A 234 -17.87 17.66 -14.35
CA THR A 234 -18.95 18.22 -15.17
C THR A 234 -19.63 19.36 -14.44
N ILE A 235 -20.37 20.20 -15.19
CA ILE A 235 -21.19 21.29 -14.60
C ILE A 235 -22.23 20.71 -13.65
N ASP A 236 -22.84 19.58 -14.01
CA ASP A 236 -23.82 18.90 -13.14
C ASP A 236 -23.21 18.47 -11.81
N ASP A 237 -21.95 18.01 -11.79
CA ASP A 237 -21.22 17.68 -10.57
C ASP A 237 -21.04 18.92 -9.68
N ILE A 238 -20.71 20.07 -10.25
CA ILE A 238 -20.54 21.32 -9.50
C ILE A 238 -21.86 21.79 -8.92
N ILE A 239 -22.94 21.78 -9.70
CA ILE A 239 -24.29 22.14 -9.25
C ILE A 239 -24.73 21.21 -8.11
N ALA A 240 -24.55 19.91 -8.27
CA ALA A 240 -24.86 18.91 -7.25
C ALA A 240 -24.04 19.14 -5.96
N THR A 241 -22.78 19.51 -6.09
CA THR A 241 -21.90 19.82 -4.94
C THR A 241 -22.39 21.04 -4.18
N VAL A 242 -22.77 22.10 -4.88
CA VAL A 242 -23.34 23.31 -4.27
C VAL A 242 -24.65 22.98 -3.57
N SER A 243 -25.52 22.22 -4.22
CA SER A 243 -26.78 21.77 -3.62
C SER A 243 -26.55 20.94 -2.37
N TYR A 244 -25.59 20.02 -2.39
CA TYR A 244 -25.22 19.22 -1.22
C TYR A 244 -24.75 20.09 -0.05
N PHE A 245 -23.92 21.09 -0.34
CA PHE A 245 -23.47 22.04 0.67
C PHE A 245 -24.62 22.82 1.30
N LEU A 246 -25.54 23.34 0.48
CA LEU A 246 -26.74 24.01 0.96
C LEU A 246 -27.64 23.10 1.79
N ASN A 247 -27.79 21.84 1.36
CA ASN A 247 -28.56 20.82 2.09
C ASN A 247 -27.94 20.50 3.46
N LEU A 248 -26.62 20.43 3.56
CA LEU A 248 -25.93 20.25 4.85
C LEU A 248 -26.24 21.36 5.85
N CYS A 249 -26.39 22.59 5.37
CA CYS A 249 -26.77 23.70 6.21
C CYS A 249 -28.19 23.59 6.79
N GLU A 250 -29.06 22.85 6.10
CA GLU A 250 -30.44 22.55 6.53
C GLU A 250 -30.59 21.19 7.22
N GLY A 251 -29.48 20.48 7.49
CA GLY A 251 -29.49 19.20 8.16
C GLY A 251 -29.76 18.00 7.26
N VAL A 252 -29.80 18.17 5.94
CA VAL A 252 -29.94 17.09 4.97
C VAL A 252 -28.55 16.65 4.50
N GLY A 253 -28.30 15.37 4.53
CA GLY A 253 -26.99 14.80 4.18
C GLY A 253 -26.09 14.65 5.41
N THR A 254 -24.86 14.17 5.17
CA THR A 254 -23.88 13.90 6.22
C THR A 254 -22.55 14.52 5.91
N VAL A 255 -21.86 15.02 6.94
CA VAL A 255 -20.48 15.48 6.82
C VAL A 255 -19.57 14.25 6.82
N ASP A 256 -18.59 14.24 5.90
CA ASP A 256 -17.64 13.14 5.80
C ASP A 256 -16.61 13.17 6.94
N ASP A 257 -16.35 12.01 7.51
CA ASP A 257 -15.25 11.79 8.43
C ASP A 257 -13.98 11.49 7.61
N ILE A 258 -12.96 12.32 7.76
CA ILE A 258 -11.70 12.20 7.02
C ILE A 258 -10.98 10.88 7.34
N ASP A 259 -11.09 10.41 8.58
CA ASP A 259 -10.40 9.22 9.05
C ASP A 259 -11.15 7.91 8.78
N HIS A 260 -12.37 8.00 8.29
CA HIS A 260 -13.17 6.85 7.89
C HIS A 260 -12.53 6.14 6.70
N LEU A 261 -12.37 4.80 6.76
CA LEU A 261 -11.73 4.03 5.68
C LEU A 261 -12.56 3.96 4.38
N GLY A 262 -13.78 4.41 4.39
CA GLY A 262 -14.56 4.70 3.18
C GLY A 262 -14.08 5.93 2.43
N ASN A 263 -13.32 6.80 3.06
CA ASN A 263 -12.75 8.03 2.51
C ASN A 263 -11.22 7.99 2.38
N ARG A 264 -10.57 7.00 3.00
CA ARG A 264 -9.12 6.74 2.89
C ARG A 264 -8.91 5.49 2.07
N ARG A 265 -8.23 5.64 0.96
CA ARG A 265 -7.93 4.52 0.07
C ARG A 265 -6.45 4.20 0.02
N ILE A 266 -6.14 3.03 -0.45
CA ILE A 266 -4.78 2.56 -0.65
C ILE A 266 -4.39 2.76 -2.12
N ARG A 267 -3.24 3.37 -2.32
CA ARG A 267 -2.59 3.50 -3.63
C ARG A 267 -1.54 2.41 -3.74
N SER A 268 -1.82 1.40 -4.55
CA SER A 268 -0.90 0.30 -4.79
C SER A 268 0.23 0.70 -5.75
N VAL A 269 1.22 -0.16 -5.89
CA VAL A 269 2.39 0.10 -6.75
C VAL A 269 2.00 0.35 -8.21
N GLY A 270 0.96 -0.32 -8.71
CA GLY A 270 0.49 -0.15 -10.09
C GLY A 270 0.05 1.28 -10.39
N GLU A 271 -0.70 1.91 -9.49
CA GLU A 271 -1.13 3.31 -9.63
C GLU A 271 0.05 4.28 -9.56
N LEU A 272 0.98 4.06 -8.65
CA LEU A 272 2.18 4.89 -8.51
C LEU A 272 3.07 4.81 -9.74
N LEU A 273 3.27 3.61 -10.29
CA LEU A 273 3.99 3.40 -11.54
C LEU A 273 3.30 4.06 -12.72
N GLN A 274 1.98 3.95 -12.82
CA GLN A 274 1.21 4.60 -13.88
C GLN A 274 1.41 6.11 -13.88
N ASN A 275 1.43 6.74 -12.71
CA ASN A 275 1.70 8.16 -12.58
C ASN A 275 3.12 8.53 -13.06
N GLN A 276 4.11 7.71 -12.76
CA GLN A 276 5.49 7.93 -13.24
C GLN A 276 5.61 7.74 -14.76
N PHE A 277 4.97 6.73 -15.32
CA PHE A 277 4.89 6.56 -16.76
C PHE A 277 4.25 7.77 -17.45
N ARG A 278 3.14 8.27 -16.90
CA ARG A 278 2.46 9.46 -17.42
C ARG A 278 3.39 10.67 -17.45
N ILE A 279 4.15 10.92 -16.40
CA ILE A 279 5.14 12.00 -16.35
C ILE A 279 6.22 11.80 -17.42
N GLY A 280 6.74 10.59 -17.55
CA GLY A 280 7.73 10.22 -18.55
C GLY A 280 7.23 10.41 -19.97
N PHE A 281 5.99 9.96 -20.26
CA PHE A 281 5.37 10.14 -21.58
C PHE A 281 5.10 11.61 -21.90
N THR A 282 4.67 12.41 -20.94
CA THR A 282 4.46 13.85 -21.12
C THR A 282 5.76 14.58 -21.48
N ARG A 283 6.85 14.23 -20.81
CA ARG A 283 8.18 14.76 -21.13
C ARG A 283 8.66 14.30 -22.51
N MET A 284 8.45 13.04 -22.84
CA MET A 284 8.79 12.49 -24.15
C MET A 284 7.99 13.17 -25.28
N GLU A 285 6.69 13.39 -25.10
CA GLU A 285 5.84 14.11 -26.05
C GLU A 285 6.40 15.51 -26.33
N ARG A 286 6.81 16.24 -25.30
CA ARG A 286 7.43 17.56 -25.44
C ARG A 286 8.69 17.50 -26.30
N VAL A 287 9.58 16.56 -26.03
CA VAL A 287 10.82 16.37 -26.79
C VAL A 287 10.53 16.00 -28.25
N ILE A 288 9.57 15.13 -28.49
CA ILE A 288 9.16 14.76 -29.86
C ILE A 288 8.65 15.99 -30.62
N ARG A 289 7.78 16.79 -29.97
CA ARG A 289 7.23 18.01 -30.58
C ARG A 289 8.30 19.03 -30.91
N GLU A 290 9.27 19.24 -30.04
CA GLU A 290 10.41 20.10 -30.27
C GLU A 290 11.27 19.61 -31.45
N ARG A 291 11.55 18.29 -31.49
CA ARG A 291 12.30 17.69 -32.62
C ARG A 291 11.56 17.79 -33.93
N MET A 292 10.24 17.57 -33.94
CA MET A 292 9.42 17.74 -35.13
C MET A 292 9.49 19.17 -35.65
N ASN A 293 9.41 20.16 -34.80
CA ASN A 293 9.52 21.57 -35.18
C ASN A 293 10.89 21.93 -35.78
N ILE A 294 11.96 21.39 -35.21
CA ILE A 294 13.33 21.62 -35.68
C ILE A 294 13.57 20.90 -37.02
N GLN A 295 13.15 19.65 -37.13
CA GLN A 295 13.42 18.86 -38.36
C GLN A 295 12.45 19.16 -39.51
N SER A 296 11.26 19.72 -39.24
CA SER A 296 10.35 20.19 -40.29
C SER A 296 10.92 21.31 -41.16
N GLN A 297 11.97 21.99 -40.71
CA GLN A 297 12.70 23.02 -41.47
C GLN A 297 13.84 22.43 -42.34
N GLY A 298 14.12 21.13 -42.22
CA GLY A 298 15.12 20.39 -42.98
C GLY A 298 14.55 19.69 -44.20
N THR A 299 15.41 19.27 -45.11
CA THR A 299 15.07 18.54 -46.35
C THR A 299 15.10 17.02 -46.18
N GLU A 300 15.43 16.51 -45.01
CA GLU A 300 15.55 15.07 -44.73
C GLU A 300 14.19 14.43 -44.37
N VAL A 301 14.01 13.17 -44.74
CA VAL A 301 12.85 12.38 -44.36
C VAL A 301 12.95 12.03 -42.87
N VAL A 302 11.95 12.45 -42.10
CA VAL A 302 11.88 12.22 -40.66
C VAL A 302 11.19 10.89 -40.38
N THR A 303 11.86 9.99 -39.68
CA THR A 303 11.29 8.71 -39.25
C THR A 303 10.86 8.76 -37.78
N PRO A 304 9.87 7.98 -37.33
CA PRO A 304 9.48 7.94 -35.93
C PRO A 304 10.62 7.61 -34.97
N THR A 305 11.53 6.71 -35.35
CA THR A 305 12.71 6.31 -34.56
C THR A 305 13.68 7.44 -34.32
N ALA A 306 13.80 8.38 -35.24
CA ALA A 306 14.65 9.57 -35.10
C ALA A 306 14.08 10.61 -34.12
N LEU A 307 12.75 10.61 -33.94
CA LEU A 307 12.03 11.54 -33.06
C LEU A 307 11.90 11.04 -31.63
N ILE A 308 11.78 9.73 -31.46
CA ILE A 308 11.52 9.12 -30.16
C ILE A 308 12.79 9.07 -29.30
N ASN A 309 12.68 9.58 -28.07
CA ASN A 309 13.72 9.46 -27.06
C ASN A 309 13.13 8.79 -25.81
N ILE A 310 13.62 7.61 -25.49
CA ILE A 310 13.14 6.81 -24.33
C ILE A 310 13.72 7.26 -22.99
N ARG A 311 14.71 8.13 -22.98
CA ARG A 311 15.40 8.57 -21.74
C ARG A 311 14.47 9.21 -20.70
N PRO A 312 13.49 10.05 -21.05
CA PRO A 312 12.57 10.63 -20.07
C PRO A 312 11.76 9.59 -19.32
N ILE A 313 11.31 8.54 -19.98
CA ILE A 313 10.54 7.44 -19.37
C ILE A 313 11.45 6.61 -18.44
N THR A 314 12.62 6.23 -18.94
CA THR A 314 13.62 5.47 -18.17
C THR A 314 14.06 6.24 -16.93
N ALA A 315 14.28 7.56 -17.05
CA ALA A 315 14.64 8.42 -15.94
C ALA A 315 13.51 8.52 -14.89
N ALA A 316 12.26 8.66 -15.31
CA ALA A 316 11.11 8.72 -14.40
C ALA A 316 10.94 7.44 -13.60
N ILE A 317 11.06 6.29 -14.24
CA ILE A 317 10.97 4.98 -13.56
C ILE A 317 12.14 4.77 -12.61
N ARG A 318 13.34 5.10 -13.02
CA ARG A 318 14.55 5.00 -12.18
C ARG A 318 14.44 5.92 -10.96
N GLU A 319 13.95 7.14 -11.13
CA GLU A 319 13.70 8.06 -10.05
C GLU A 319 12.67 7.51 -9.04
N PHE A 320 11.60 6.89 -9.52
CA PHE A 320 10.60 6.26 -8.65
C PHE A 320 11.21 5.15 -7.79
N PHE A 321 11.87 4.17 -8.40
CA PHE A 321 12.45 3.04 -7.66
C PHE A 321 13.66 3.42 -6.80
N GLY A 322 14.40 4.46 -7.17
CA GLY A 322 15.60 4.89 -6.43
C GLY A 322 15.36 5.93 -5.35
N SER A 323 14.36 6.77 -5.48
CA SER A 323 14.19 7.97 -4.64
C SER A 323 12.82 8.07 -3.96
N SER A 324 11.84 7.25 -4.32
CA SER A 324 10.53 7.29 -3.66
C SER A 324 10.62 6.78 -2.22
N PRO A 325 10.02 7.47 -1.25
CA PRO A 325 9.93 6.98 0.14
C PRO A 325 9.17 5.66 0.29
N LEU A 326 8.34 5.31 -0.69
CA LEU A 326 7.55 4.07 -0.71
C LEU A 326 8.30 2.89 -1.32
N SER A 327 9.34 3.14 -2.12
CA SER A 327 10.25 2.12 -2.61
C SER A 327 11.34 1.90 -1.56
N GLN A 328 11.22 0.85 -0.79
CA GLN A 328 12.07 0.55 0.35
C GLN A 328 12.84 -0.76 0.14
N PHE A 329 14.00 -0.83 0.77
CA PHE A 329 14.77 -2.05 0.86
C PHE A 329 14.00 -3.08 1.69
N MET A 330 13.75 -4.27 1.15
CA MET A 330 12.91 -5.28 1.81
C MET A 330 13.55 -5.75 3.12
N ASP A 331 12.77 -5.71 4.20
CA ASP A 331 13.13 -6.28 5.48
C ASP A 331 13.12 -7.82 5.37
N GLN A 332 14.29 -8.42 5.40
CA GLN A 332 14.51 -9.83 5.08
C GLN A 332 15.21 -10.59 6.21
N ASN A 333 14.95 -10.23 7.46
CA ASN A 333 15.47 -10.96 8.62
C ASN A 333 14.93 -12.40 8.68
N ASN A 334 13.62 -12.55 8.53
CA ASN A 334 12.93 -13.83 8.60
C ASN A 334 11.71 -13.79 7.66
N PRO A 335 11.06 -14.93 7.40
CA PRO A 335 9.88 -14.96 6.51
C PRO A 335 8.74 -14.06 6.94
N LEU A 336 8.51 -13.93 8.23
CA LEU A 336 7.45 -13.07 8.77
C LEU A 336 7.75 -11.58 8.49
N ALA A 337 9.01 -11.17 8.61
CA ALA A 337 9.42 -9.80 8.28
C ALA A 337 9.18 -9.47 6.80
N GLU A 338 9.49 -10.38 5.90
CA GLU A 338 9.21 -10.23 4.47
C GLU A 338 7.72 -10.08 4.20
N LEU A 339 6.91 -10.99 4.76
CA LEU A 339 5.47 -11.01 4.57
C LEU A 339 4.80 -9.75 5.11
N THR A 340 5.17 -9.31 6.29
CA THR A 340 4.61 -8.11 6.91
C THR A 340 5.05 -6.84 6.19
N HIS A 341 6.28 -6.78 5.70
CA HIS A 341 6.72 -5.63 4.89
C HIS A 341 5.90 -5.46 3.62
N LYS A 342 5.56 -6.56 2.94
CA LYS A 342 4.71 -6.54 1.74
C LYS A 342 3.27 -6.12 2.02
N ARG A 343 2.80 -6.23 3.26
CA ARG A 343 1.44 -5.88 3.70
C ARG A 343 1.38 -4.55 4.46
N ARG A 344 2.43 -3.76 4.41
CA ARG A 344 2.53 -2.47 5.11
C ARG A 344 1.69 -1.40 4.43
N LEU A 345 0.95 -0.63 5.22
CA LEU A 345 0.16 0.52 4.80
C LEU A 345 0.79 1.79 5.38
N SER A 346 1.31 2.64 4.51
CA SER A 346 1.97 3.90 4.91
C SER A 346 1.08 5.11 4.62
N ALA A 347 0.92 6.00 5.59
CA ALA A 347 0.27 7.29 5.40
C ALA A 347 1.24 8.36 4.88
N LEU A 348 2.53 8.05 4.79
CA LEU A 348 3.59 8.94 4.35
C LEU A 348 3.84 8.80 2.83
N GLY A 349 4.58 9.74 2.27
CA GLY A 349 5.03 9.69 0.88
C GLY A 349 4.26 10.63 -0.05
N PRO A 350 4.41 10.49 -1.37
CA PRO A 350 3.75 11.35 -2.34
C PRO A 350 2.22 11.30 -2.24
N GLY A 351 1.59 12.46 -2.07
CA GLY A 351 0.14 12.57 -1.85
C GLY A 351 -0.33 12.19 -0.46
N GLY A 352 0.58 11.86 0.46
CA GLY A 352 0.30 11.53 1.85
C GLY A 352 0.61 12.65 2.83
N LEU A 353 0.65 12.29 4.11
CA LEU A 353 0.94 13.19 5.23
C LEU A 353 2.46 13.32 5.47
N SER A 354 2.86 14.41 6.12
CA SER A 354 4.18 14.52 6.72
C SER A 354 4.10 14.24 8.23
N ARG A 355 5.16 13.70 8.82
CA ARG A 355 5.20 13.38 10.27
C ARG A 355 4.85 14.57 11.14
N ASP A 356 5.36 15.74 10.82
CA ASP A 356 5.21 16.95 11.63
C ASP A 356 3.79 17.53 11.54
N ARG A 357 3.05 17.21 10.49
CA ARG A 357 1.68 17.70 10.26
C ARG A 357 0.59 16.70 10.68
N ALA A 358 0.97 15.47 11.01
CA ALA A 358 0.04 14.46 11.46
C ALA A 358 -0.32 14.65 12.92
N GLY A 359 -1.57 14.98 13.20
CA GLY A 359 -2.12 15.09 14.54
C GLY A 359 -2.47 13.73 15.15
N PHE A 360 -3.02 13.75 16.36
CA PHE A 360 -3.45 12.53 17.06
C PHE A 360 -4.58 11.80 16.36
N GLU A 361 -5.53 12.50 15.75
CA GLU A 361 -6.70 11.91 15.11
C GLU A 361 -6.35 10.93 13.99
N VAL A 362 -5.34 11.27 13.16
CA VAL A 362 -4.88 10.40 12.07
C VAL A 362 -4.16 9.16 12.58
N ARG A 363 -3.55 9.24 13.76
CA ARG A 363 -2.77 8.17 14.40
C ARG A 363 -3.61 7.22 15.23
N ASP A 364 -4.84 7.61 15.57
CA ASP A 364 -5.76 6.83 16.38
C ASP A 364 -6.35 5.66 15.59
N VAL A 365 -6.85 4.68 16.32
CA VAL A 365 -7.61 3.57 15.76
C VAL A 365 -9.06 4.02 15.59
N HIS A 366 -9.51 4.10 14.35
CA HIS A 366 -10.89 4.41 14.00
C HIS A 366 -11.74 3.13 14.03
N TYR A 367 -13.05 3.21 14.33
CA TYR A 367 -13.91 2.04 14.36
C TYR A 367 -13.95 1.27 13.01
N THR A 368 -13.73 1.97 11.89
CA THR A 368 -13.67 1.35 10.55
C THR A 368 -12.43 0.49 10.31
N HIS A 369 -11.44 0.56 11.20
CA HIS A 369 -10.25 -0.31 11.14
C HIS A 369 -10.57 -1.78 11.44
N TYR A 370 -11.72 -2.06 12.01
CA TYR A 370 -12.15 -3.42 12.34
C TYR A 370 -12.16 -4.33 11.11
N GLY A 371 -11.37 -5.40 11.17
CA GLY A 371 -11.21 -6.33 10.07
C GLY A 371 -10.45 -5.81 8.84
N ARG A 372 -9.93 -4.58 8.86
CA ARG A 372 -9.23 -3.92 7.74
C ARG A 372 -7.78 -3.58 8.05
N MET A 373 -7.55 -2.87 9.13
CA MET A 373 -6.20 -2.51 9.57
C MET A 373 -5.97 -3.04 10.98
N CYS A 374 -4.80 -3.62 11.22
CA CYS A 374 -4.44 -4.13 12.54
C CYS A 374 -4.37 -2.97 13.55
N PRO A 375 -5.08 -3.06 14.69
CA PRO A 375 -5.03 -2.02 15.72
C PRO A 375 -3.79 -2.10 16.60
N ILE A 376 -3.04 -3.19 16.55
CA ILE A 376 -1.93 -3.50 17.47
C ILE A 376 -0.58 -3.29 16.79
N GLU A 377 -0.37 -3.84 15.61
CA GLU A 377 0.91 -3.77 14.91
C GLU A 377 1.13 -2.38 14.31
N THR A 378 2.00 -1.59 14.90
CA THR A 378 2.44 -0.28 14.43
C THR A 378 3.83 0.01 14.97
N PRO A 379 4.68 0.82 14.31
CA PRO A 379 5.95 1.23 14.88
C PRO A 379 5.78 2.02 16.18
N GLU A 380 6.75 1.90 17.05
CA GLU A 380 6.90 2.78 18.20
C GLU A 380 7.67 4.06 17.81
N GLY A 381 7.31 5.17 18.37
CA GLY A 381 8.01 6.44 18.15
C GLY A 381 7.31 7.39 17.16
N PRO A 382 8.06 8.17 16.36
CA PRO A 382 7.49 9.25 15.53
C PRO A 382 6.48 8.80 14.49
N ASN A 383 6.56 7.56 14.04
CA ASN A 383 5.70 6.98 12.99
C ASN A 383 4.49 6.21 13.55
N ILE A 384 4.24 6.26 14.84
CA ILE A 384 3.11 5.54 15.45
C ILE A 384 1.79 5.95 14.79
N GLY A 385 0.99 4.97 14.42
CA GLY A 385 -0.30 5.19 13.77
C GLY A 385 -0.24 5.63 12.30
N LEU A 386 0.90 6.12 11.82
CA LEU A 386 1.10 6.49 10.41
C LEU A 386 1.49 5.30 9.54
N ILE A 387 2.11 4.31 10.12
CA ILE A 387 2.46 3.05 9.48
C ILE A 387 1.60 1.97 10.13
N SER A 388 0.79 1.32 9.33
CA SER A 388 -0.12 0.26 9.78
C SER A 388 0.04 -0.97 8.89
N TYR A 389 -0.64 -2.04 9.24
CA TYR A 389 -0.56 -3.31 8.52
C TYR A 389 -1.96 -3.81 8.18
N LEU A 390 -2.10 -4.37 7.00
CA LEU A 390 -3.37 -4.94 6.54
C LEU A 390 -3.77 -6.12 7.43
N ALA A 391 -5.03 -6.17 7.84
CA ALA A 391 -5.57 -7.28 8.62
C ALA A 391 -5.51 -8.59 7.81
N SER A 392 -5.50 -9.72 8.53
CA SER A 392 -5.24 -11.03 7.94
C SER A 392 -6.22 -11.45 6.84
N PHE A 393 -7.51 -11.13 6.98
CA PHE A 393 -8.55 -11.48 5.99
C PHE A 393 -8.96 -10.32 5.08
N ALA A 394 -8.41 -9.14 5.29
CA ALA A 394 -8.73 -7.97 4.49
C ALA A 394 -8.13 -8.06 3.08
N ARG A 395 -8.82 -7.46 2.13
CA ARG A 395 -8.32 -7.27 0.77
C ARG A 395 -8.57 -5.85 0.30
N ILE A 396 -7.91 -5.46 -0.77
CA ILE A 396 -8.07 -4.14 -1.40
C ILE A 396 -8.92 -4.33 -2.66
N ASN A 397 -9.97 -3.53 -2.81
CA ASN A 397 -10.84 -3.60 -3.97
C ASN A 397 -10.23 -2.89 -5.19
N GLU A 398 -10.96 -2.89 -6.31
CA GLU A 398 -10.54 -2.25 -7.56
C GLU A 398 -10.37 -0.72 -7.46
N TYR A 399 -11.02 -0.07 -6.51
CA TYR A 399 -10.92 1.37 -6.26
C TYR A 399 -9.83 1.73 -5.24
N GLY A 400 -9.23 0.74 -4.57
CA GLY A 400 -8.21 0.94 -3.55
C GLY A 400 -8.75 0.99 -2.12
N PHE A 401 -10.03 0.77 -1.88
CA PHE A 401 -10.61 0.70 -0.53
C PHE A 401 -10.41 -0.68 0.08
N ILE A 402 -10.20 -0.72 1.38
CA ILE A 402 -9.99 -1.97 2.10
C ILE A 402 -11.35 -2.60 2.40
N GLU A 403 -11.51 -3.85 2.06
CA GLU A 403 -12.70 -4.66 2.30
C GLU A 403 -12.44 -5.72 3.36
N ALA A 404 -13.46 -5.98 4.19
CA ALA A 404 -13.45 -7.07 5.15
C ALA A 404 -14.50 -8.12 4.80
N PRO A 405 -14.26 -9.42 5.06
CA PRO A 405 -15.21 -10.47 4.79
C PRO A 405 -16.22 -10.63 5.92
N TYR A 406 -17.47 -10.91 5.56
CA TYR A 406 -18.56 -11.22 6.50
C TYR A 406 -19.43 -12.32 5.95
N ARG A 407 -20.00 -13.12 6.84
CA ARG A 407 -20.97 -14.16 6.50
C ARG A 407 -22.38 -13.56 6.47
N ARG A 408 -23.09 -13.80 5.40
CA ARG A 408 -24.49 -13.33 5.25
C ARG A 408 -25.44 -14.12 6.17
N VAL A 409 -26.33 -13.41 6.81
CA VAL A 409 -27.46 -13.99 7.57
C VAL A 409 -28.72 -13.86 6.72
N ASP A 410 -29.42 -15.00 6.50
CA ASP A 410 -30.69 -14.99 5.82
C ASP A 410 -31.78 -14.42 6.76
N LYS A 411 -32.38 -13.31 6.35
CA LYS A 411 -33.43 -12.62 7.12
C LYS A 411 -34.73 -13.41 7.27
N GLU A 412 -35.06 -14.25 6.29
CA GLU A 412 -36.29 -15.01 6.30
C GLU A 412 -36.22 -16.21 7.26
N THR A 413 -35.14 -16.94 7.21
CA THR A 413 -34.92 -18.17 7.99
C THR A 413 -34.10 -17.96 9.25
N GLY A 414 -33.38 -16.86 9.35
CA GLY A 414 -32.47 -16.58 10.47
C GLY A 414 -31.19 -17.43 10.45
N VAL A 415 -30.91 -18.14 9.37
CA VAL A 415 -29.74 -19.00 9.21
C VAL A 415 -28.52 -18.19 8.81
N VAL A 416 -27.39 -18.40 9.49
CA VAL A 416 -26.10 -17.88 9.07
C VAL A 416 -25.58 -18.75 7.93
N THR A 417 -25.52 -18.19 6.73
CA THR A 417 -25.07 -18.88 5.52
C THR A 417 -23.55 -18.95 5.42
N ASP A 418 -23.04 -19.83 4.59
CA ASP A 418 -21.59 -19.90 4.28
C ASP A 418 -21.18 -18.93 3.17
N GLU A 419 -22.09 -18.11 2.68
CA GLU A 419 -21.80 -17.07 1.71
C GLU A 419 -20.98 -15.95 2.36
N VAL A 420 -19.77 -15.73 1.85
CA VAL A 420 -18.89 -14.68 2.31
C VAL A 420 -18.99 -13.47 1.41
N VAL A 421 -19.32 -12.33 1.98
CA VAL A 421 -19.43 -11.05 1.28
C VAL A 421 -18.34 -10.11 1.77
N TYR A 422 -17.57 -9.55 0.86
CA TYR A 422 -16.58 -8.53 1.17
C TYR A 422 -17.22 -7.16 1.08
N MET A 423 -17.09 -6.37 2.14
CA MET A 423 -17.69 -5.04 2.23
C MET A 423 -16.65 -3.98 2.57
N THR A 424 -16.76 -2.83 1.92
CA THR A 424 -16.04 -1.62 2.30
C THR A 424 -16.65 -1.01 3.58
N ALA A 425 -15.93 -0.13 4.24
CA ALA A 425 -16.37 0.44 5.53
C ALA A 425 -17.68 1.23 5.44
N ASP A 426 -17.90 1.93 4.35
CA ASP A 426 -19.11 2.71 4.10
C ASP A 426 -20.35 1.83 3.85
N VAL A 427 -20.20 0.70 3.22
CA VAL A 427 -21.26 -0.29 3.03
C VAL A 427 -21.59 -0.99 4.37
N GLU A 428 -20.56 -1.34 5.13
CA GLU A 428 -20.72 -1.96 6.44
C GLU A 428 -21.49 -1.09 7.45
N ASP A 429 -21.33 0.23 7.36
CA ASP A 429 -22.02 1.19 8.24
C ASP A 429 -23.56 1.08 8.18
N ASN A 430 -24.11 0.51 7.14
CA ASN A 430 -25.55 0.32 6.96
C ASN A 430 -26.09 -0.96 7.61
N TYR A 431 -25.21 -1.84 8.08
CA TYR A 431 -25.59 -3.18 8.56
C TYR A 431 -25.18 -3.42 10.01
N MET A 432 -25.95 -4.27 10.66
CA MET A 432 -25.64 -4.79 11.99
C MET A 432 -24.89 -6.11 11.86
N VAL A 433 -23.74 -6.22 12.50
CA VAL A 433 -22.84 -7.35 12.37
C VAL A 433 -22.63 -8.02 13.73
N ALA A 434 -22.87 -9.33 13.77
CA ALA A 434 -22.64 -10.15 14.97
C ALA A 434 -21.14 -10.51 15.09
N GLN A 435 -20.70 -10.77 16.32
CA GLN A 435 -19.35 -11.27 16.57
C GLN A 435 -19.17 -12.72 16.13
N ALA A 436 -17.97 -13.11 15.75
CA ALA A 436 -17.65 -14.47 15.28
C ALA A 436 -17.81 -15.57 16.33
N ASN A 437 -17.69 -15.23 17.61
CA ASN A 437 -17.76 -16.18 18.72
C ASN A 437 -19.17 -16.39 19.31
N GLU A 438 -20.19 -15.77 18.70
CA GLU A 438 -21.57 -16.03 19.13
C GLU A 438 -21.96 -17.51 18.95
N PRO A 439 -22.54 -18.15 19.96
CA PRO A 439 -22.95 -19.54 19.85
C PRO A 439 -24.07 -19.71 18.80
N LEU A 440 -23.87 -20.66 17.91
CA LEU A 440 -24.84 -21.07 16.89
C LEU A 440 -25.44 -22.43 17.26
N THR A 441 -26.71 -22.65 16.90
CA THR A 441 -27.34 -23.95 16.97
C THR A 441 -26.84 -24.89 15.88
N GLU A 442 -27.20 -26.17 15.92
CA GLU A 442 -26.87 -27.16 14.89
C GLU A 442 -27.37 -26.73 13.48
N ASP A 443 -28.48 -25.97 13.45
CA ASP A 443 -29.04 -25.40 12.21
C ASP A 443 -28.38 -24.09 11.77
N ASN A 444 -27.27 -23.69 12.38
CA ASN A 444 -26.57 -22.40 12.12
C ASN A 444 -27.45 -21.16 12.41
N LYS A 445 -28.31 -21.23 13.39
CA LYS A 445 -29.07 -20.08 13.88
C LYS A 445 -28.47 -19.58 15.20
N PHE A 446 -28.67 -18.30 15.50
CA PHE A 446 -28.21 -17.74 16.77
C PHE A 446 -28.94 -18.42 17.94
N ALA A 447 -28.19 -18.93 18.92
CA ALA A 447 -28.74 -19.64 20.08
C ALA A 447 -29.41 -18.71 21.08
N ARG A 448 -28.99 -17.44 21.13
CA ARG A 448 -29.51 -16.44 22.07
C ARG A 448 -30.52 -15.52 21.38
N PRO A 449 -31.55 -15.05 22.06
CA PRO A 449 -32.49 -14.07 21.49
C PRO A 449 -31.87 -12.71 21.28
N LYS A 450 -30.86 -12.32 22.09
CA LYS A 450 -30.05 -11.13 21.92
C LYS A 450 -28.59 -11.51 21.67
N VAL A 451 -27.99 -10.94 20.63
CA VAL A 451 -26.66 -11.26 20.14
C VAL A 451 -25.77 -10.06 20.33
N ASN A 452 -24.54 -10.29 20.80
CA ASN A 452 -23.53 -9.27 20.82
C ASN A 452 -23.14 -8.90 19.38
N GLY A 453 -23.34 -7.66 19.02
CA GLY A 453 -23.04 -7.15 17.70
C GLY A 453 -22.55 -5.72 17.73
N ARG A 454 -22.22 -5.20 16.60
CA ARG A 454 -21.83 -3.82 16.43
C ARG A 454 -22.62 -3.15 15.31
N TYR A 455 -22.88 -1.89 15.52
CA TYR A 455 -23.45 -1.00 14.54
C TYR A 455 -22.65 0.31 14.56
N ARG A 456 -21.92 0.58 13.46
CA ARG A 456 -20.97 1.70 13.38
C ARG A 456 -19.93 1.63 14.51
N ASP A 457 -19.84 2.66 15.35
CA ASP A 457 -18.92 2.78 16.49
C ASP A 457 -19.44 2.15 17.79
N GLN A 458 -20.69 1.68 17.81
CA GLN A 458 -21.34 1.15 19.00
C GLN A 458 -21.29 -0.38 19.05
N ILE A 459 -20.96 -0.92 20.22
CA ILE A 459 -21.06 -2.33 20.53
C ILE A 459 -22.32 -2.52 21.36
N LEU A 460 -23.30 -3.26 20.84
CA LEU A 460 -24.64 -3.39 21.38
C LEU A 460 -25.05 -4.85 21.48
N GLU A 461 -26.00 -5.14 22.42
CA GLU A 461 -26.79 -6.33 22.34
C GLU A 461 -27.99 -6.11 21.41
N ILE A 462 -27.99 -6.80 20.28
CA ILE A 462 -28.95 -6.64 19.20
C ILE A 462 -29.84 -7.88 19.12
N GLU A 463 -31.14 -7.69 18.87
CA GLU A 463 -32.06 -8.79 18.62
C GLU A 463 -31.60 -9.59 17.40
N ARG A 464 -31.63 -10.93 17.52
CA ARG A 464 -31.10 -11.81 16.45
C ARG A 464 -31.78 -11.62 15.08
N GLU A 465 -33.04 -11.18 15.06
CA GLU A 465 -33.77 -10.91 13.82
C GLU A 465 -33.26 -9.68 13.05
N LYS A 466 -32.54 -8.76 13.73
CA LYS A 466 -32.00 -7.54 13.16
C LYS A 466 -30.58 -7.70 12.62
N ILE A 467 -29.92 -8.80 12.92
CA ILE A 467 -28.54 -9.06 12.47
C ILE A 467 -28.52 -9.35 10.97
N ASP A 468 -27.70 -8.63 10.24
CA ASP A 468 -27.53 -8.75 8.78
C ASP A 468 -26.37 -9.64 8.39
N PHE A 469 -25.27 -9.57 9.13
CA PHE A 469 -24.03 -10.29 8.87
C PHE A 469 -23.39 -10.79 10.16
N MET A 470 -22.48 -11.72 10.01
CA MET A 470 -21.66 -12.26 11.10
C MET A 470 -20.20 -12.24 10.69
N ASP A 471 -19.29 -11.93 11.62
CA ASP A 471 -17.85 -12.02 11.38
C ASP A 471 -17.44 -13.45 11.00
N VAL A 472 -16.47 -13.58 10.10
CA VAL A 472 -15.96 -14.87 9.64
C VAL A 472 -15.12 -15.56 10.72
N SER A 473 -14.23 -14.82 11.37
CA SER A 473 -13.31 -15.33 12.38
C SER A 473 -12.84 -14.23 13.32
N PRO A 474 -12.56 -14.52 14.59
CA PRO A 474 -11.92 -13.55 15.49
C PRO A 474 -10.54 -13.10 15.03
N LYS A 475 -9.83 -13.91 14.23
CA LYS A 475 -8.51 -13.58 13.69
C LYS A 475 -8.54 -12.47 12.63
N MET A 476 -9.70 -12.13 12.09
CA MET A 476 -9.83 -11.12 11.05
C MET A 476 -9.46 -9.70 11.50
N VAL A 477 -9.43 -9.45 12.80
CA VAL A 477 -9.18 -8.11 13.37
C VAL A 477 -7.71 -7.72 13.32
N VAL A 478 -6.81 -8.68 13.41
CA VAL A 478 -5.37 -8.48 13.59
C VAL A 478 -4.57 -8.83 12.33
N SER A 479 -3.36 -8.29 12.23
CA SER A 479 -2.42 -8.62 11.16
C SER A 479 -1.84 -10.03 11.31
N VAL A 480 -1.12 -10.49 10.29
CA VAL A 480 -0.49 -11.82 10.30
C VAL A 480 0.50 -11.99 11.46
N ALA A 481 1.37 -11.01 11.69
CA ALA A 481 2.34 -11.09 12.79
C ALA A 481 1.65 -11.14 14.17
N THR A 482 0.65 -10.31 14.37
CA THR A 482 -0.12 -10.30 15.62
C THR A 482 -0.94 -11.59 15.79
N ALA A 483 -1.45 -12.16 14.70
CA ALA A 483 -2.18 -13.43 14.74
C ALA A 483 -1.30 -14.64 15.11
N CYS A 484 0.01 -14.53 15.06
CA CYS A 484 0.96 -15.54 15.51
C CYS A 484 1.17 -15.54 17.04
N ILE A 485 0.63 -14.58 17.77
CA ILE A 485 0.74 -14.49 19.22
C ILE A 485 -0.35 -15.34 19.86
N PRO A 486 -0.02 -16.42 20.62
CA PRO A 486 -1.03 -17.21 21.32
C PRO A 486 -1.56 -16.44 22.54
N PHE A 487 -2.83 -16.65 22.85
CA PHE A 487 -3.51 -15.97 23.99
C PHE A 487 -3.43 -14.44 23.94
N LEU A 488 -3.51 -13.90 22.73
CA LEU A 488 -3.42 -12.45 22.50
C LEU A 488 -4.45 -11.66 23.31
N GLU A 489 -5.64 -12.22 23.50
CA GLU A 489 -6.74 -11.61 24.26
C GLU A 489 -6.40 -11.34 25.74
N ASN A 490 -5.40 -12.03 26.28
CA ASN A 490 -4.96 -11.88 27.66
C ASN A 490 -3.79 -10.86 27.81
N ASP A 491 -3.26 -10.39 26.70
CA ASP A 491 -2.14 -9.44 26.68
C ASP A 491 -2.65 -8.00 26.64
N ASP A 492 -1.96 -7.12 27.35
CA ASP A 492 -2.17 -5.67 27.20
C ASP A 492 -1.76 -5.22 25.78
N ALA A 493 -2.53 -4.31 25.21
CA ALA A 493 -2.31 -3.84 23.83
C ALA A 493 -0.89 -3.27 23.60
N ASN A 494 -0.34 -2.56 24.57
CA ASN A 494 1.01 -2.03 24.48
C ASN A 494 2.07 -3.14 24.40
N ARG A 495 1.88 -4.21 25.16
CA ARG A 495 2.82 -5.35 25.16
C ARG A 495 2.64 -6.22 23.92
N ALA A 496 1.42 -6.40 23.45
CA ALA A 496 1.15 -7.07 22.18
C ALA A 496 1.80 -6.34 20.99
N LEU A 497 1.77 -5.01 20.98
CA LEU A 497 2.47 -4.18 19.99
C LEU A 497 3.98 -4.47 19.99
N MET A 498 4.60 -4.47 21.17
CA MET A 498 6.02 -4.78 21.30
C MET A 498 6.33 -6.21 20.85
N GLY A 499 5.52 -7.19 21.25
CA GLY A 499 5.66 -8.58 20.85
C GLY A 499 5.54 -8.79 19.34
N SER A 500 4.56 -8.17 18.73
CA SER A 500 4.38 -8.20 17.28
C SER A 500 5.57 -7.60 16.52
N ASN A 501 6.06 -6.46 16.97
CA ASN A 501 7.23 -5.82 16.37
C ASN A 501 8.51 -6.64 16.54
N MET A 502 8.71 -7.25 17.70
CA MET A 502 9.90 -8.07 17.99
C MET A 502 9.93 -9.38 17.20
N GLN A 503 8.78 -9.99 16.86
CA GLN A 503 8.75 -11.16 15.98
C GLN A 503 9.43 -10.90 14.63
N ARG A 504 9.29 -9.70 14.09
CA ARG A 504 9.94 -9.31 12.83
C ARG A 504 11.46 -9.17 12.92
N GLN A 505 11.99 -9.00 14.12
CA GLN A 505 13.43 -8.85 14.39
C GLN A 505 14.14 -10.16 14.70
N ALA A 506 13.39 -11.27 14.76
CA ALA A 506 13.96 -12.58 15.09
C ALA A 506 14.95 -13.04 14.01
N VAL A 507 16.14 -13.43 14.46
CA VAL A 507 17.21 -13.95 13.58
C VAL A 507 16.94 -15.43 13.27
N PRO A 508 17.04 -15.88 12.01
CA PRO A 508 16.96 -17.30 11.68
C PRO A 508 18.07 -18.08 12.38
N LEU A 509 17.71 -19.08 13.14
CA LEU A 509 18.65 -19.92 13.86
C LEU A 509 19.12 -21.09 12.99
N LEU A 510 20.24 -21.66 13.33
CA LEU A 510 20.81 -22.85 12.66
C LEU A 510 19.84 -24.05 12.72
N LYS A 511 19.28 -24.29 13.89
CA LYS A 511 18.22 -25.28 14.12
C LYS A 511 17.06 -24.61 14.81
N THR A 512 15.93 -24.53 14.14
CA THR A 512 14.70 -23.96 14.68
C THR A 512 13.74 -25.04 15.15
N GLU A 513 12.86 -24.70 16.07
CA GLU A 513 11.80 -25.58 16.56
C GLU A 513 10.46 -24.88 16.34
N SER A 514 9.46 -25.65 15.90
CA SER A 514 8.09 -25.17 15.87
C SER A 514 7.62 -24.83 17.28
N PRO A 515 6.88 -23.74 17.49
CA PRO A 515 6.35 -23.43 18.79
C PRO A 515 5.39 -24.52 19.27
N ILE A 516 5.54 -24.95 20.53
CA ILE A 516 4.67 -25.96 21.14
C ILE A 516 3.23 -25.39 21.24
N VAL A 517 3.11 -24.15 21.64
CA VAL A 517 1.84 -23.43 21.68
C VAL A 517 1.81 -22.42 20.54
N GLY A 518 0.91 -22.59 19.60
CA GLY A 518 0.75 -21.75 18.42
C GLY A 518 -0.71 -21.41 18.17
N THR A 519 -0.96 -20.65 17.14
CA THR A 519 -2.30 -20.17 16.75
C THR A 519 -2.84 -20.83 15.48
N GLY A 520 -2.03 -21.64 14.79
CA GLY A 520 -2.35 -22.19 13.47
C GLY A 520 -2.06 -21.24 12.31
N MET A 521 -1.66 -20.01 12.58
CA MET A 521 -1.27 -19.04 11.55
C MET A 521 0.15 -19.29 11.01
N GLU A 522 0.95 -20.00 11.75
CA GLU A 522 2.36 -20.28 11.42
C GLU A 522 2.52 -21.02 10.08
N TYR A 523 1.68 -22.01 9.84
CA TYR A 523 1.68 -22.76 8.58
C TYR A 523 1.33 -21.85 7.39
N LYS A 524 0.27 -21.09 7.53
CA LYS A 524 -0.19 -20.17 6.49
C LYS A 524 0.83 -19.06 6.20
N ALA A 525 1.44 -18.52 7.24
CA ALA A 525 2.50 -17.51 7.10
C ALA A 525 3.72 -18.07 6.37
N CYS A 526 4.14 -19.28 6.69
CA CYS A 526 5.23 -19.97 6.01
C CYS A 526 4.92 -20.19 4.53
N LEU A 527 3.73 -20.69 4.20
CA LEU A 527 3.30 -20.94 2.83
C LEU A 527 3.25 -19.67 2.00
N ASP A 528 2.66 -18.60 2.54
CA ASP A 528 2.45 -17.34 1.83
C ASP A 528 3.72 -16.48 1.73
N SER A 529 4.70 -16.67 2.62
CA SER A 529 5.96 -15.94 2.57
C SER A 529 6.83 -16.29 1.36
N GLY A 530 6.63 -17.47 0.78
CA GLY A 530 7.38 -17.95 -0.39
C GLY A 530 8.81 -18.40 -0.10
N VAL A 531 9.23 -18.48 1.17
CA VAL A 531 10.57 -18.95 1.55
C VAL A 531 10.68 -20.47 1.57
N ALA A 532 9.57 -21.17 1.75
CA ALA A 532 9.51 -22.62 1.69
C ALA A 532 9.34 -23.10 0.25
N VAL A 533 9.89 -24.27 -0.04
CA VAL A 533 9.69 -24.94 -1.33
C VAL A 533 8.34 -25.62 -1.35
N VAL A 534 7.51 -25.27 -2.32
CA VAL A 534 6.13 -25.75 -2.44
C VAL A 534 5.98 -26.55 -3.72
N SER A 535 5.33 -27.70 -3.64
CA SER A 535 5.01 -28.54 -4.79
C SER A 535 3.93 -27.88 -5.66
N LYS A 536 4.16 -27.80 -6.96
CA LYS A 536 3.18 -27.27 -7.92
C LYS A 536 2.06 -28.24 -8.24
N ASN A 537 2.41 -29.53 -8.40
CA ASN A 537 1.51 -30.60 -8.76
C ASN A 537 1.68 -31.81 -7.87
N ALA A 538 0.66 -32.63 -7.77
CA ALA A 538 0.72 -33.90 -7.04
C ALA A 538 1.64 -34.90 -7.75
N GLY A 539 2.31 -35.73 -7.00
CA GLY A 539 3.22 -36.74 -7.53
C GLY A 539 3.91 -37.56 -6.45
N VAL A 540 4.93 -38.27 -6.84
CA VAL A 540 5.77 -39.10 -5.96
C VAL A 540 7.20 -38.59 -6.03
N VAL A 541 7.88 -38.53 -4.89
CA VAL A 541 9.28 -38.10 -4.80
C VAL A 541 10.16 -39.14 -5.41
N GLU A 542 10.90 -38.81 -6.47
CA GLU A 542 11.83 -39.75 -7.13
C GLU A 542 13.23 -39.72 -6.54
N SER A 543 13.76 -38.55 -6.27
CA SER A 543 15.05 -38.40 -5.62
C SER A 543 15.10 -37.14 -4.75
N VAL A 544 15.88 -37.18 -3.70
CA VAL A 544 16.12 -36.06 -2.78
C VAL A 544 17.62 -35.97 -2.53
N ASP A 545 18.17 -34.81 -2.89
CA ASP A 545 19.53 -34.40 -2.58
C ASP A 545 19.50 -33.14 -1.71
N ALA A 546 20.64 -32.74 -1.18
CA ALA A 546 20.72 -31.53 -0.36
C ALA A 546 20.38 -30.25 -1.13
N ASP A 547 20.58 -30.23 -2.43
CA ASP A 547 20.42 -29.06 -3.31
C ASP A 547 19.22 -29.15 -4.28
N LYS A 548 18.60 -30.33 -4.40
CA LYS A 548 17.45 -30.52 -5.30
C LYS A 548 16.50 -31.62 -4.85
N ILE A 549 15.25 -31.46 -5.23
CA ILE A 549 14.19 -32.47 -5.07
C ILE A 549 13.59 -32.72 -6.45
N VAL A 550 13.54 -34.00 -6.85
CA VAL A 550 12.92 -34.43 -8.11
C VAL A 550 11.62 -35.16 -7.80
N ILE A 551 10.52 -34.64 -8.35
CA ILE A 551 9.19 -35.24 -8.18
C ILE A 551 8.69 -35.72 -9.54
N ARG A 552 8.22 -36.96 -9.58
CA ARG A 552 7.47 -37.51 -10.71
C ARG A 552 6.00 -37.13 -10.51
N GLU A 553 5.53 -36.23 -11.32
CA GLU A 553 4.13 -35.79 -11.30
C GLU A 553 3.20 -36.92 -11.80
N ASP A 554 1.91 -36.83 -11.43
CA ASP A 554 0.90 -37.82 -11.88
C ASP A 554 0.73 -37.84 -13.42
N SER A 555 1.10 -36.75 -14.09
CA SER A 555 1.20 -36.65 -15.56
C SER A 555 2.35 -37.45 -16.18
N GLY A 556 3.25 -38.00 -15.37
CA GLY A 556 4.48 -38.73 -15.79
C GLY A 556 5.70 -37.83 -16.03
N MET A 557 5.57 -36.54 -15.92
CA MET A 557 6.69 -35.60 -16.05
C MET A 557 7.52 -35.53 -14.78
N LEU A 558 8.83 -35.38 -14.96
CA LEU A 558 9.76 -35.12 -13.86
C LEU A 558 9.95 -33.62 -13.66
N ARG A 559 9.66 -33.14 -12.47
CA ARG A 559 9.90 -31.75 -12.09
C ARG A 559 11.00 -31.69 -11.04
N THR A 560 12.01 -30.86 -11.32
CA THR A 560 13.11 -30.59 -10.39
C THR A 560 12.90 -29.29 -9.66
N TYR A 561 13.01 -29.34 -8.33
CA TYR A 561 12.99 -28.16 -7.46
C TYR A 561 14.40 -27.93 -6.94
N GLU A 562 15.01 -26.81 -7.34
CA GLU A 562 16.31 -26.41 -6.85
C GLU A 562 16.18 -25.71 -5.50
N LEU A 563 17.03 -26.07 -4.54
CA LEU A 563 17.04 -25.48 -3.21
C LEU A 563 18.11 -24.39 -3.11
N THR A 564 17.73 -23.27 -2.52
CA THR A 564 18.67 -22.19 -2.24
C THR A 564 19.57 -22.59 -1.06
N LYS A 565 20.87 -22.50 -1.24
CA LYS A 565 21.85 -22.90 -0.22
C LYS A 565 22.69 -21.70 0.19
N PHE A 566 22.74 -21.41 1.49
CA PHE A 566 23.63 -20.42 2.13
C PHE A 566 23.73 -19.07 1.38
N LYS A 567 22.61 -18.53 1.00
CA LYS A 567 22.52 -17.23 0.34
C LYS A 567 22.36 -16.11 1.35
N ARG A 568 23.06 -15.01 1.14
CA ARG A 568 22.90 -13.81 1.96
C ARG A 568 21.54 -13.15 1.74
N SER A 569 20.83 -12.84 2.83
CA SER A 569 19.65 -11.99 2.80
C SER A 569 20.03 -10.49 2.87
N ASN A 570 19.09 -9.59 2.65
CA ASN A 570 19.30 -8.15 2.75
C ASN A 570 19.78 -7.70 4.14
N ALA A 571 19.42 -8.44 5.18
CA ALA A 571 19.82 -8.16 6.56
C ALA A 571 21.13 -8.89 6.98
N GLY A 572 21.79 -9.55 6.07
CA GLY A 572 23.01 -10.33 6.36
C GLY A 572 22.74 -11.69 6.99
N THR A 573 21.51 -12.14 7.06
CA THR A 573 21.16 -13.47 7.56
C THR A 573 21.32 -14.54 6.49
N CYS A 574 21.36 -15.81 6.89
CA CYS A 574 21.52 -16.93 5.98
C CYS A 574 20.16 -17.45 5.50
N THR A 575 19.97 -17.51 4.21
CA THR A 575 18.86 -18.22 3.58
C THR A 575 19.34 -19.59 3.11
N ASN A 576 18.84 -20.63 3.74
CA ASN A 576 19.19 -22.01 3.43
C ASN A 576 17.94 -22.87 3.43
N GLN A 577 17.66 -23.51 2.29
CA GLN A 577 16.51 -24.41 2.16
C GLN A 577 16.94 -25.86 2.34
N ARG A 578 16.14 -26.62 3.05
CA ARG A 578 16.36 -28.02 3.35
C ARG A 578 15.17 -28.88 2.95
N PRO A 579 15.35 -30.04 2.32
CA PRO A 579 14.26 -30.95 2.02
C PRO A 579 13.67 -31.55 3.32
N ILE A 580 12.36 -31.72 3.36
CA ILE A 580 11.65 -32.39 4.48
C ILE A 580 10.94 -33.67 4.05
N VAL A 581 11.05 -34.04 2.77
CA VAL A 581 10.41 -35.23 2.20
C VAL A 581 11.47 -36.30 1.94
N ASN A 582 11.05 -37.56 1.95
CA ASN A 582 11.88 -38.70 1.66
C ASN A 582 11.53 -39.28 0.29
N LYS A 583 12.46 -40.02 -0.30
CA LYS A 583 12.26 -40.77 -1.55
C LYS A 583 11.07 -41.72 -1.43
N GLY A 584 10.18 -41.68 -2.41
CA GLY A 584 9.00 -42.51 -2.49
C GLY A 584 7.76 -42.02 -1.77
N GLU A 585 7.83 -40.86 -1.10
CA GLU A 585 6.64 -40.24 -0.49
C GLU A 585 5.68 -39.69 -1.54
N ARG A 586 4.39 -39.85 -1.25
CA ARG A 586 3.32 -39.24 -2.03
C ARG A 586 3.18 -37.77 -1.64
N ILE A 587 3.21 -36.88 -2.62
CA ILE A 587 3.09 -35.40 -2.46
C ILE A 587 1.82 -34.93 -3.12
N GLU A 588 1.10 -34.05 -2.45
CA GLU A 588 -0.07 -33.34 -3.00
C GLU A 588 0.33 -32.00 -3.59
N ALA A 589 -0.56 -31.42 -4.41
CA ALA A 589 -0.39 -30.07 -4.93
C ALA A 589 -0.40 -29.03 -3.78
N ASN A 590 0.46 -28.04 -3.86
CA ASN A 590 0.63 -26.99 -2.85
C ASN A 590 1.08 -27.48 -1.46
N GLN A 591 1.69 -28.64 -1.39
CA GLN A 591 2.33 -29.16 -0.19
C GLN A 591 3.75 -28.59 -0.05
N ILE A 592 4.16 -28.24 1.15
CA ILE A 592 5.51 -27.81 1.46
C ILE A 592 6.44 -29.04 1.45
N ILE A 593 7.46 -29.00 0.62
CA ILE A 593 8.43 -30.09 0.45
C ILE A 593 9.85 -29.76 0.94
N GLY A 594 10.11 -28.49 1.21
CA GLY A 594 11.38 -28.02 1.74
C GLY A 594 11.20 -26.86 2.68
N ASP A 595 11.91 -26.88 3.81
CA ASP A 595 11.94 -25.80 4.79
C ASP A 595 12.92 -24.71 4.37
N GLY A 596 12.54 -23.46 4.56
CA GLY A 596 13.41 -22.30 4.39
C GLY A 596 14.03 -21.82 5.71
N PRO A 597 14.54 -20.60 5.75
CA PRO A 597 15.03 -19.99 6.99
C PRO A 597 13.90 -19.79 7.99
N ALA A 598 14.17 -19.99 9.28
CA ALA A 598 13.20 -19.86 10.38
C ALA A 598 11.88 -20.64 10.14
N THR A 599 11.96 -21.80 9.52
CA THR A 599 10.83 -22.71 9.32
C THR A 599 11.19 -24.12 9.77
N SER A 600 10.19 -24.85 10.25
CA SER A 600 10.34 -26.24 10.69
C SER A 600 9.08 -27.01 10.32
N ASN A 601 9.21 -28.07 9.53
CA ASN A 601 8.09 -28.91 9.05
C ASN A 601 6.95 -28.13 8.40
N GLY A 602 7.28 -27.07 7.68
CA GLY A 602 6.31 -26.19 7.01
C GLY A 602 5.63 -25.17 7.91
N GLU A 603 6.03 -25.05 9.17
CA GLU A 603 5.54 -24.05 10.10
C GLU A 603 6.60 -22.98 10.38
N LEU A 604 6.16 -21.76 10.60
CA LEU A 604 7.01 -20.65 10.99
C LEU A 604 7.62 -20.92 12.38
N SER A 605 8.94 -20.92 12.46
CA SER A 605 9.72 -21.23 13.67
C SER A 605 10.74 -20.13 13.90
N LEU A 606 10.35 -19.07 14.64
CA LEU A 606 11.20 -17.90 14.87
C LEU A 606 12.25 -18.08 15.97
N GLY A 607 12.17 -19.16 16.74
CA GLY A 607 13.06 -19.36 17.86
C GLY A 607 13.09 -20.81 18.36
N LYS A 608 13.27 -20.96 19.64
CA LYS A 608 13.39 -22.22 20.39
C LYS A 608 12.37 -22.31 21.51
N ASN A 609 11.99 -23.53 21.87
CA ASN A 609 11.20 -23.82 23.07
C ASN A 609 12.17 -24.08 24.22
N ALA A 610 12.44 -23.06 25.03
CA ALA A 610 13.35 -23.16 26.14
C ALA A 610 12.59 -23.38 27.47
N LEU A 611 13.17 -24.18 28.38
CA LEU A 611 12.68 -24.29 29.74
C LEU A 611 13.06 -23.02 30.49
N ILE A 612 12.09 -22.30 31.06
CA ILE A 612 12.27 -21.03 31.75
C ILE A 612 11.86 -21.14 33.20
N GLY A 613 12.74 -20.75 34.12
CA GLY A 613 12.43 -20.56 35.52
C GLY A 613 12.22 -19.08 35.85
N PHE A 614 11.12 -18.75 36.50
CA PHE A 614 10.82 -17.38 36.96
C PHE A 614 11.16 -17.24 38.45
N MET A 615 12.28 -16.64 38.73
CA MET A 615 12.71 -16.40 40.11
C MET A 615 13.76 -15.28 40.13
N THR A 616 14.06 -14.73 41.28
CA THR A 616 15.21 -13.88 41.49
C THR A 616 16.49 -14.70 41.56
N TRP A 617 17.53 -14.26 40.88
CA TRP A 617 18.82 -14.97 40.86
C TRP A 617 19.99 -14.03 41.13
N GLU A 618 20.37 -13.91 42.35
CA GLU A 618 21.57 -13.17 42.83
C GLU A 618 21.72 -11.73 42.24
N GLY A 619 20.61 -11.13 41.83
CA GLY A 619 20.58 -9.82 41.19
C GLY A 619 21.00 -9.77 39.71
N TYR A 620 21.44 -10.87 39.12
CA TYR A 620 21.87 -10.93 37.71
C TYR A 620 20.73 -10.88 36.69
N ASN A 621 19.50 -11.05 37.11
CA ASN A 621 18.30 -10.90 36.30
C ASN A 621 17.50 -9.62 36.61
N TYR A 622 18.15 -8.62 37.19
CA TYR A 622 17.55 -7.32 37.47
C TYR A 622 17.15 -6.60 36.17
N GLU A 623 16.03 -5.90 36.19
CA GLU A 623 15.47 -5.17 35.05
C GLU A 623 15.35 -6.00 33.76
N ASP A 624 14.67 -7.14 33.85
CA ASP A 624 14.39 -8.06 32.73
C ASP A 624 15.64 -8.72 32.13
N ALA A 625 16.80 -8.66 32.77
CA ALA A 625 17.99 -9.38 32.35
C ALA A 625 17.77 -10.90 32.41
N VAL A 626 18.40 -11.63 31.54
CA VAL A 626 18.24 -13.07 31.36
C VAL A 626 19.56 -13.79 31.67
N LEU A 627 19.45 -14.89 32.39
CA LEU A 627 20.54 -15.84 32.61
C LEU A 627 20.37 -17.04 31.69
N LEU A 628 21.46 -17.51 31.13
CA LEU A 628 21.46 -18.72 30.30
C LEU A 628 22.34 -19.81 30.90
N ASN A 629 21.94 -21.04 30.69
CA ASN A 629 22.77 -22.20 30.96
C ASN A 629 23.81 -22.37 29.84
N GLU A 630 25.03 -22.69 30.18
CA GLU A 630 26.13 -22.93 29.23
C GLU A 630 25.78 -24.03 28.19
N ASN A 631 24.99 -25.02 28.53
CA ASN A 631 24.56 -26.07 27.60
C ASN A 631 23.79 -25.51 26.39
N LEU A 632 23.03 -24.42 26.54
CA LEU A 632 22.36 -23.78 25.40
C LEU A 632 23.35 -23.28 24.35
N VAL A 633 24.47 -22.72 24.83
CA VAL A 633 25.53 -22.21 23.94
C VAL A 633 26.31 -23.39 23.33
N LYS A 634 26.65 -24.37 24.15
CA LYS A 634 27.42 -25.55 23.71
C LYS A 634 26.70 -26.41 22.67
N GLN A 635 25.37 -26.54 22.81
CA GLN A 635 24.53 -27.34 21.90
C GLN A 635 24.03 -26.57 20.68
N ASP A 636 24.54 -25.38 20.43
CA ASP A 636 24.11 -24.51 19.32
C ASP A 636 22.60 -24.24 19.27
N LYS A 637 21.97 -24.08 20.42
CA LYS A 637 20.52 -23.85 20.48
C LYS A 637 20.11 -22.50 19.91
N TYR A 638 20.87 -21.45 20.11
CA TYR A 638 20.63 -20.10 19.63
C TYR A 638 21.72 -19.60 18.70
N THR A 639 22.33 -20.50 17.97
CA THR A 639 23.41 -20.16 17.02
C THR A 639 22.82 -19.78 15.67
N SER A 640 23.34 -18.70 15.10
CA SER A 640 22.93 -18.18 13.80
C SER A 640 24.11 -18.04 12.87
N ILE A 641 23.83 -18.07 11.56
CA ILE A 641 24.82 -17.85 10.51
C ILE A 641 24.56 -16.46 9.93
N HIS A 642 25.61 -15.65 9.88
CA HIS A 642 25.57 -14.32 9.26
C HIS A 642 26.54 -14.29 8.09
N ILE A 643 26.09 -13.77 6.95
CA ILE A 643 26.88 -13.70 5.72
C ILE A 643 27.05 -12.22 5.38
N GLU A 644 28.31 -11.80 5.30
CA GLU A 644 28.67 -10.44 4.90
C GLU A 644 29.28 -10.42 3.50
N GLU A 645 28.98 -9.37 2.76
CA GLU A 645 29.49 -9.12 1.42
C GLU A 645 30.55 -8.04 1.44
N TYR A 646 31.71 -8.32 0.82
CA TYR A 646 32.77 -7.36 0.62
C TYR A 646 33.08 -7.24 -0.86
N GLU A 647 33.17 -6.00 -1.33
CA GLU A 647 33.29 -5.69 -2.76
C GLU A 647 34.50 -4.78 -3.00
N THR A 648 35.21 -5.02 -4.05
CA THR A 648 36.29 -4.15 -4.55
C THR A 648 36.24 -4.05 -6.06
N GLU A 649 36.63 -2.88 -6.57
CA GLU A 649 36.65 -2.56 -7.99
C GLU A 649 38.07 -2.19 -8.44
N ALA A 650 38.47 -2.64 -9.62
CA ALA A 650 39.65 -2.13 -10.30
C ALA A 650 39.20 -1.05 -11.31
N ARG A 651 39.55 0.20 -11.02
CA ARG A 651 39.19 1.36 -11.82
C ARG A 651 40.39 1.91 -12.60
N ASP A 652 40.06 2.58 -13.70
CA ASP A 652 41.07 3.40 -14.40
C ASP A 652 41.31 4.69 -13.62
N THR A 653 42.58 4.96 -13.31
CA THR A 653 43.01 6.22 -12.70
C THR A 653 43.78 7.07 -13.70
N LYS A 654 43.99 8.35 -13.39
CA LYS A 654 44.80 9.27 -14.23
C LYS A 654 46.25 8.83 -14.40
N LEU A 655 46.76 8.01 -13.48
CA LEU A 655 48.12 7.50 -13.49
C LEU A 655 48.25 6.10 -14.10
N GLY A 656 47.16 5.49 -14.46
CA GLY A 656 47.06 4.16 -15.03
C GLY A 656 45.94 3.32 -14.41
N PRO A 657 45.66 2.15 -14.94
CA PRO A 657 44.64 1.28 -14.40
C PRO A 657 45.10 0.65 -13.07
N GLU A 658 44.13 0.49 -12.13
CA GLU A 658 44.34 -0.36 -10.98
C GLU A 658 44.38 -1.83 -11.41
N GLU A 659 45.17 -2.63 -10.74
CA GLU A 659 45.32 -4.05 -11.07
C GLU A 659 45.01 -4.92 -9.85
N ILE A 660 44.25 -5.99 -10.08
CA ILE A 660 44.03 -7.05 -9.11
C ILE A 660 45.09 -8.12 -9.32
N THR A 661 46.01 -8.25 -8.38
CA THR A 661 47.16 -9.13 -8.49
C THR A 661 47.59 -9.67 -7.13
N ARG A 662 48.24 -10.81 -7.14
CA ARG A 662 48.90 -11.38 -5.96
C ARG A 662 50.21 -10.65 -5.58
N ASP A 663 50.80 -9.94 -6.52
CA ASP A 663 52.05 -9.24 -6.35
C ASP A 663 51.81 -7.88 -5.63
N ILE A 664 51.77 -7.91 -4.33
CA ILE A 664 51.50 -6.76 -3.47
C ILE A 664 52.80 -6.32 -2.79
N PRO A 665 53.12 -5.01 -2.81
CA PRO A 665 54.34 -4.50 -2.17
C PRO A 665 54.24 -4.60 -0.64
N ASN A 666 55.37 -4.94 0.00
CA ASN A 666 55.55 -5.01 1.45
C ASN A 666 54.63 -5.99 2.20
N VAL A 667 54.22 -7.06 1.54
CA VAL A 667 53.42 -8.12 2.15
C VAL A 667 54.20 -9.45 2.10
N GLY A 668 54.30 -10.12 3.27
CA GLY A 668 54.90 -11.41 3.37
C GLY A 668 54.10 -12.56 2.74
N GLU A 669 54.75 -13.66 2.38
CA GLU A 669 54.06 -14.78 1.78
C GLU A 669 53.01 -15.45 2.67
N ASP A 670 53.15 -15.38 3.98
CA ASP A 670 52.19 -15.91 4.93
C ASP A 670 50.84 -15.19 4.84
N ALA A 671 50.80 -13.89 4.53
CA ALA A 671 49.59 -13.14 4.28
C ALA A 671 48.95 -13.46 2.92
N LEU A 672 49.70 -13.99 1.97
CA LEU A 672 49.24 -14.34 0.62
C LEU A 672 48.89 -15.83 0.44
N LYS A 673 48.99 -16.65 1.47
CA LYS A 673 48.85 -18.10 1.39
C LYS A 673 47.47 -18.57 0.87
N ASP A 674 46.42 -17.85 1.21
CA ASP A 674 45.04 -18.15 0.81
C ASP A 674 44.59 -17.48 -0.49
N LEU A 675 45.43 -16.64 -1.08
CA LEU A 675 45.16 -16.02 -2.38
C LEU A 675 45.54 -16.97 -3.52
N ASP A 676 44.71 -16.95 -4.57
CA ASP A 676 45.00 -17.65 -5.80
C ASP A 676 46.03 -16.92 -6.67
N GLU A 677 46.33 -17.43 -7.85
CA GLU A 677 47.26 -16.82 -8.79
C GLU A 677 46.87 -15.43 -9.23
N ASN A 678 45.56 -15.10 -9.21
CA ASN A 678 45.02 -13.80 -9.58
C ASN A 678 44.96 -12.82 -8.40
N GLY A 679 45.33 -13.23 -7.21
CA GLY A 679 45.28 -12.40 -6.01
C GLY A 679 43.91 -12.35 -5.32
N ILE A 680 43.03 -13.25 -5.66
CA ILE A 680 41.66 -13.37 -5.08
C ILE A 680 41.69 -14.57 -4.10
N ILE A 681 41.02 -14.37 -2.96
CA ILE A 681 40.98 -15.43 -1.93
C ILE A 681 40.20 -16.68 -2.41
N ARG A 682 40.66 -17.84 -2.03
CA ARG A 682 40.01 -19.11 -2.34
C ARG A 682 38.73 -19.33 -1.50
N ILE A 683 37.79 -20.05 -2.08
CA ILE A 683 36.60 -20.49 -1.36
C ILE A 683 36.99 -21.52 -0.29
N GLY A 684 36.45 -21.39 0.90
CA GLY A 684 36.73 -22.28 2.04
C GLY A 684 37.88 -21.81 2.93
N ALA A 685 38.55 -20.69 2.61
CA ALA A 685 39.59 -20.10 3.45
C ALA A 685 38.99 -19.51 4.73
N GLU A 686 39.63 -19.79 5.86
CA GLU A 686 39.31 -19.11 7.12
C GLU A 686 40.06 -17.78 7.17
N VAL A 687 39.35 -16.71 7.43
CA VAL A 687 39.86 -15.33 7.49
C VAL A 687 39.63 -14.72 8.85
N ARG A 688 40.54 -13.84 9.24
CA ARG A 688 40.45 -13.04 10.45
C ARG A 688 40.60 -11.56 10.11
N SER A 689 40.36 -10.71 11.07
CA SER A 689 40.57 -9.27 10.93
C SER A 689 41.98 -8.95 10.42
N GLY A 690 42.05 -8.16 9.36
CA GLY A 690 43.28 -7.76 8.71
C GLY A 690 43.80 -8.65 7.58
N ASP A 691 43.22 -9.83 7.39
CA ASP A 691 43.60 -10.73 6.27
C ASP A 691 43.18 -10.12 4.92
N ILE A 692 44.00 -10.36 3.89
CA ILE A 692 43.74 -9.86 2.55
C ILE A 692 42.72 -10.75 1.84
N LEU A 693 41.65 -10.14 1.36
CA LEU A 693 40.62 -10.82 0.56
C LEU A 693 40.92 -10.73 -0.95
N VAL A 694 41.23 -9.53 -1.42
CA VAL A 694 41.58 -9.28 -2.81
C VAL A 694 42.78 -8.38 -2.85
N GLY A 695 43.85 -8.87 -3.48
CA GLY A 695 45.07 -8.08 -3.66
C GLY A 695 44.91 -7.07 -4.80
N LYS A 696 44.95 -5.81 -4.49
CA LYS A 696 44.84 -4.70 -5.44
C LYS A 696 45.93 -3.70 -5.26
N VAL A 697 46.51 -3.27 -6.36
CA VAL A 697 47.55 -2.25 -6.39
C VAL A 697 47.11 -1.06 -7.26
N THR A 698 47.42 0.14 -6.77
CA THR A 698 47.07 1.40 -7.43
C THR A 698 48.35 2.11 -7.85
N PRO A 699 48.49 2.63 -9.08
CA PRO A 699 49.67 3.40 -9.52
C PRO A 699 49.86 4.66 -8.66
N LYS A 700 51.10 4.94 -8.28
CA LYS A 700 51.52 6.14 -7.53
C LYS A 700 52.05 7.24 -8.45
N GLY A 701 51.67 8.48 -8.13
CA GLY A 701 52.34 9.67 -8.68
C GLY A 701 53.66 9.98 -7.97
N GLU A 702 54.50 10.74 -8.61
CA GLU A 702 55.81 11.16 -8.07
C GLU A 702 55.69 11.92 -6.73
N THR A 703 54.60 12.59 -6.50
CA THR A 703 54.33 13.36 -5.29
C THR A 703 53.89 12.51 -4.07
N GLU A 704 53.42 11.32 -4.29
CA GLU A 704 52.94 10.39 -3.27
C GLU A 704 54.05 9.44 -2.75
N LEU A 705 55.23 9.48 -3.32
CA LEU A 705 56.37 8.67 -2.90
C LEU A 705 56.88 9.14 -1.55
N THR A 706 57.08 8.23 -0.61
CA THR A 706 57.81 8.55 0.64
C THR A 706 59.26 8.89 0.37
N ALA A 707 59.91 9.59 1.30
CA ALA A 707 61.34 9.94 1.17
C ALA A 707 62.24 8.71 1.00
N GLU A 708 61.89 7.59 1.66
CA GLU A 708 62.62 6.32 1.55
C GLU A 708 62.41 5.68 0.15
N GLU A 709 61.21 5.74 -0.40
CA GLU A 709 60.89 5.22 -1.74
C GLU A 709 61.58 6.04 -2.82
N ARG A 710 61.66 7.38 -2.66
CA ARG A 710 62.43 8.25 -3.56
C ARG A 710 63.92 7.92 -3.55
N LEU A 711 64.47 7.66 -2.37
CA LEU A 711 65.87 7.28 -2.20
C LEU A 711 66.19 5.93 -2.83
N LEU A 712 65.32 4.93 -2.60
CA LEU A 712 65.42 3.60 -3.23
C LEU A 712 65.27 3.68 -4.76
N ARG A 713 64.42 4.55 -5.27
CA ARG A 713 64.28 4.79 -6.71
C ARG A 713 65.51 5.46 -7.34
N ALA A 714 66.17 6.36 -6.59
CA ALA A 714 67.41 7.01 -6.99
C ALA A 714 68.59 6.07 -6.95
N ILE A 715 68.68 5.13 -5.98
CA ILE A 715 69.78 4.22 -5.78
C ILE A 715 69.67 2.96 -6.70
N PHE A 716 68.50 2.38 -6.81
CA PHE A 716 68.22 1.10 -7.48
C PHE A 716 67.54 1.24 -8.84
N GLY A 717 67.30 2.47 -9.33
CA GLY A 717 66.57 2.76 -10.58
C GLY A 717 65.13 2.34 -10.54
N GLU A 718 64.59 1.94 -11.67
CA GLU A 718 63.14 1.59 -11.80
C GLU A 718 62.68 0.33 -11.02
N LYS A 719 63.50 -0.25 -10.15
CA LYS A 719 63.15 -1.41 -9.35
C LYS A 719 62.27 -1.09 -8.12
N ALA A 720 62.13 0.16 -7.74
CA ALA A 720 61.13 0.56 -6.77
C ALA A 720 59.76 0.51 -7.42
N ARG A 721 58.82 -0.26 -6.85
CA ARG A 721 57.48 -0.39 -7.40
C ARG A 721 56.74 0.93 -7.35
N GLU A 722 56.19 1.34 -8.50
CA GLU A 722 55.40 2.56 -8.67
C GLU A 722 53.94 2.36 -8.23
N VAL A 723 53.65 1.37 -7.42
CA VAL A 723 52.30 0.99 -7.03
C VAL A 723 52.09 0.99 -5.50
N ARG A 724 50.93 1.38 -5.09
CA ARG A 724 50.49 1.41 -3.69
C ARG A 724 49.58 0.21 -3.42
N ASP A 725 49.74 -0.41 -2.25
CA ASP A 725 48.83 -1.44 -1.77
C ASP A 725 47.47 -0.81 -1.43
N ASN A 726 46.45 -1.20 -2.15
CA ASN A 726 45.05 -0.82 -1.95
C ASN A 726 44.16 -2.05 -1.84
N SER A 727 44.72 -3.14 -1.31
CA SER A 727 44.05 -4.43 -1.19
C SER A 727 42.82 -4.35 -0.25
N LEU A 728 41.78 -5.10 -0.59
CA LEU A 728 40.62 -5.29 0.26
C LEU A 728 41.00 -6.23 1.41
N LYS A 729 40.83 -5.75 2.63
CA LYS A 729 41.14 -6.49 3.86
C LYS A 729 39.88 -6.73 4.67
N VAL A 730 39.87 -7.77 5.46
CA VAL A 730 38.77 -8.03 6.40
C VAL A 730 38.71 -6.91 7.43
N PRO A 731 37.56 -6.26 7.62
CA PRO A 731 37.40 -5.19 8.62
C PRO A 731 37.71 -5.65 10.04
N HIS A 732 38.08 -4.69 10.88
CA HIS A 732 38.38 -4.96 12.29
C HIS A 732 37.19 -5.57 13.03
N GLY A 733 37.44 -6.64 13.77
CA GLY A 733 36.42 -7.34 14.56
C GLY A 733 35.60 -8.39 13.78
N GLU A 734 35.89 -8.59 12.51
CA GLU A 734 35.20 -9.59 11.69
C GLU A 734 36.11 -10.79 11.40
N ALA A 735 35.50 -11.96 11.36
CA ALA A 735 36.18 -13.23 11.05
C ALA A 735 35.16 -14.19 10.44
N GLY A 736 35.60 -15.21 9.78
CA GLY A 736 34.68 -16.21 9.23
C GLY A 736 35.32 -17.06 8.15
N THR A 737 34.50 -17.73 7.37
CA THR A 737 34.91 -18.59 6.27
C THR A 737 34.40 -18.03 4.95
N ILE A 738 35.24 -18.01 3.93
CA ILE A 738 34.81 -17.62 2.58
C ILE A 738 33.92 -18.71 2.00
N ILE A 739 32.70 -18.38 1.67
CA ILE A 739 31.70 -19.29 1.11
C ILE A 739 31.51 -19.14 -0.39
N ASP A 740 31.73 -17.94 -0.93
CA ASP A 740 31.58 -17.65 -2.34
C ASP A 740 32.43 -16.44 -2.75
N VAL A 741 32.83 -16.42 -4.00
CA VAL A 741 33.54 -15.30 -4.64
C VAL A 741 32.98 -15.13 -6.04
N LYS A 742 32.52 -13.92 -6.35
CA LYS A 742 32.03 -13.55 -7.70
C LYS A 742 32.95 -12.54 -8.34
N ILE A 743 33.34 -12.81 -9.58
CA ILE A 743 34.21 -11.99 -10.38
C ILE A 743 33.47 -11.51 -11.62
N PHE A 744 33.42 -10.19 -11.80
CA PHE A 744 32.81 -9.57 -12.97
C PHE A 744 33.88 -8.81 -13.75
N THR A 745 33.99 -9.09 -15.04
CA THR A 745 34.96 -8.44 -15.93
C THR A 745 34.26 -7.89 -17.16
N ARG A 746 34.83 -6.88 -17.79
CA ARG A 746 34.34 -6.38 -19.09
C ARG A 746 34.52 -7.39 -20.21
N GLU A 747 35.52 -8.24 -20.11
CA GLU A 747 35.79 -9.30 -21.08
C GLU A 747 34.67 -10.34 -21.13
N ASN A 748 34.00 -10.59 -19.99
CA ASN A 748 32.85 -11.50 -19.89
C ASN A 748 31.51 -10.82 -20.27
N CYS A 749 31.55 -9.64 -20.88
CA CYS A 749 30.36 -8.84 -21.25
C CYS A 749 29.48 -8.42 -20.07
N ASP A 750 30.04 -8.34 -18.86
CA ASP A 750 29.32 -7.84 -17.70
C ASP A 750 29.11 -6.33 -17.75
N GLU A 751 27.98 -5.85 -17.31
CA GLU A 751 27.67 -4.43 -17.19
C GLU A 751 28.37 -3.84 -15.96
N LEU A 752 29.49 -3.17 -16.17
CA LEU A 752 30.22 -2.46 -15.14
C LEU A 752 30.03 -0.95 -15.27
N SER A 753 30.19 -0.25 -14.15
CA SER A 753 30.18 1.20 -14.16
C SER A 753 31.26 1.77 -15.07
N PRO A 754 31.10 2.96 -15.67
CA PRO A 754 32.14 3.59 -16.49
C PRO A 754 33.45 3.71 -15.71
N GLY A 755 34.56 3.31 -16.35
CA GLY A 755 35.89 3.33 -15.74
C GLY A 755 36.24 2.13 -14.87
N VAL A 756 35.35 1.19 -14.64
CA VAL A 756 35.57 -0.06 -13.89
C VAL A 756 35.92 -1.16 -14.85
N ASN A 757 37.05 -1.81 -14.63
CA ASN A 757 37.53 -2.93 -15.45
C ASN A 757 37.19 -4.29 -14.86
N MET A 758 37.18 -4.41 -13.55
CA MET A 758 36.92 -5.64 -12.82
C MET A 758 36.28 -5.36 -11.48
N LEU A 759 35.32 -6.18 -11.09
CA LEU A 759 34.63 -6.15 -9.82
C LEU A 759 34.71 -7.51 -9.16
N VAL A 760 35.12 -7.56 -7.91
CA VAL A 760 35.22 -8.81 -7.12
C VAL A 760 34.38 -8.67 -5.86
N ARG A 761 33.48 -9.64 -5.63
CA ARG A 761 32.69 -9.77 -4.44
C ARG A 761 33.08 -11.02 -3.65
N CYS A 762 33.39 -10.83 -2.38
CA CYS A 762 33.67 -11.93 -1.47
C CYS A 762 32.56 -12.03 -0.42
N TYR A 763 32.12 -13.24 -0.16
CA TYR A 763 31.11 -13.53 0.87
C TYR A 763 31.74 -14.28 2.02
N ILE A 764 31.65 -13.71 3.24
CA ILE A 764 32.18 -14.30 4.45
C ILE A 764 31.02 -14.76 5.33
N ALA A 765 30.97 -16.04 5.66
CA ALA A 765 30.03 -16.59 6.60
C ALA A 765 30.62 -16.65 8.02
N GLN A 766 29.89 -16.16 8.97
CA GLN A 766 30.24 -16.19 10.37
C GLN A 766 29.16 -16.93 11.18
N LYS A 767 29.58 -17.86 12.01
CA LYS A 767 28.71 -18.57 12.93
C LYS A 767 28.72 -17.88 14.28
N ARG A 768 27.63 -17.23 14.65
CA ARG A 768 27.49 -16.48 15.89
C ARG A 768 26.68 -17.26 16.90
N LYS A 769 27.29 -17.46 18.07
CA LYS A 769 26.62 -18.05 19.23
C LYS A 769 26.04 -16.98 20.12
N ILE A 770 25.01 -17.32 20.89
CA ILE A 770 24.44 -16.38 21.85
C ILE A 770 25.48 -16.03 22.93
N SER A 771 25.58 -14.77 23.24
CA SER A 771 26.56 -14.23 24.18
C SER A 771 25.95 -13.18 25.10
N VAL A 772 26.71 -12.77 26.11
CA VAL A 772 26.30 -11.66 27.00
C VAL A 772 26.10 -10.39 26.19
N GLY A 773 25.00 -9.69 26.44
CA GLY A 773 24.61 -8.49 25.72
C GLY A 773 23.62 -8.72 24.59
N ASP A 774 23.33 -9.96 24.21
CA ASP A 774 22.33 -10.28 23.20
C ASP A 774 20.91 -10.11 23.75
N LYS A 775 20.03 -9.57 22.90
CA LYS A 775 18.62 -9.36 23.26
C LYS A 775 17.80 -10.63 22.98
N MET A 776 17.06 -11.05 23.97
CA MET A 776 16.08 -12.13 23.85
C MET A 776 14.67 -11.62 24.13
N ALA A 777 13.68 -12.21 23.49
CA ALA A 777 12.28 -11.83 23.66
C ALA A 777 11.36 -13.03 23.51
N GLY A 778 10.21 -12.93 24.17
CA GLY A 778 9.06 -13.79 23.88
C GLY A 778 8.09 -13.11 22.91
N ARG A 779 6.95 -13.77 22.68
CA ARG A 779 5.88 -13.26 21.80
C ARG A 779 4.95 -12.24 22.46
N HIS A 780 5.04 -12.03 23.76
CA HIS A 780 4.11 -11.24 24.57
C HIS A 780 4.66 -9.87 25.03
N GLY A 781 5.69 -9.40 24.33
CA GLY A 781 6.32 -8.10 24.65
C GLY A 781 7.36 -8.18 25.77
N ASN A 782 7.60 -9.34 26.34
CA ASN A 782 8.67 -9.59 27.31
C ASN A 782 10.01 -9.62 26.57
N LYS A 783 10.87 -8.66 26.87
CA LYS A 783 12.21 -8.52 26.30
C LYS A 783 13.25 -8.39 27.37
N GLY A 784 14.43 -8.91 27.11
CA GLY A 784 15.54 -8.83 28.05
C GLY A 784 16.88 -9.00 27.36
N VAL A 785 17.95 -8.64 28.07
CA VAL A 785 19.32 -8.76 27.60
C VAL A 785 20.01 -9.86 28.39
N VAL A 786 20.77 -10.72 27.73
CA VAL A 786 21.56 -11.74 28.40
C VAL A 786 22.64 -11.07 29.28
N SER A 787 22.54 -11.26 30.59
CA SER A 787 23.47 -10.71 31.55
C SER A 787 24.65 -11.62 31.81
N ARG A 788 24.39 -12.95 31.81
CA ARG A 788 25.42 -13.94 32.11
C ARG A 788 25.07 -15.31 31.54
N VAL A 789 26.10 -16.03 31.17
CA VAL A 789 26.01 -17.45 30.82
C VAL A 789 26.65 -18.25 31.96
N LEU A 790 25.83 -19.05 32.65
CA LEU A 790 26.30 -19.76 33.84
C LEU A 790 26.76 -21.17 33.50
N PRO A 791 27.83 -21.66 34.18
CA PRO A 791 28.21 -23.06 34.10
C PRO A 791 27.07 -24.00 34.57
N VAL A 792 27.10 -25.23 34.11
CA VAL A 792 26.04 -26.24 34.44
C VAL A 792 25.93 -26.48 35.94
N GLU A 793 27.05 -26.37 36.68
CA GLU A 793 27.11 -26.55 38.12
C GLU A 793 26.35 -25.48 38.90
N ASP A 794 26.28 -24.27 38.35
CA ASP A 794 25.65 -23.09 38.99
C ASP A 794 24.16 -22.94 38.64
N MET A 795 23.73 -23.59 37.57
CA MET A 795 22.33 -23.43 37.08
C MET A 795 21.74 -24.74 36.58
#